data_be92c1d9d333d3fcc78faed649a1db37
#
_entry.id   be92c1d9d333d3fcc78faed649a1db37
#
_cell.length_a   1.000
_cell.length_b   1.000
_cell.length_c   1.000
_cell.angle_alpha   90.00
_cell.angle_beta   90.00
_cell.angle_gamma   90.00
#
_symmetry.space_group_name_H-M   'P 1'
#
loop_
_entity.id
_entity.type
_entity.pdbx_description
1 polymer ?
#
loop_
_entity_poly.entity_id
_entity_poly.type
_entity_poly.pdbx_seq_one_letter_code
_entity_poly.pdbx_strand_id
1 'polypeptide(L)'
;MKKSLIPVIAGALCAVAHAQEQETPARVYVVGHHYDNGIRTSDAASEGTITAALIANRPALRPGEILEFVPGMIVAQHSGDGKANQYYLRGFNLDHGTDFATYVDGMPVNMRTHGHGQGYTDLNFLIPELVSRVRYRKGPYYADEGDFSSAGAAHMSLSDKLNEGFASLTAGADAYRRGVVANSTGVGGGNLLYALDLGHNDGPWQMPERFHKSIGVLRYSAGTSAERFSITGMAYKAGWHATSQIPLRAVQDGRLDEFGAADPSDGGRTARYSLSAEWRKRAGDTLTEAHAYVVRNDLSLYNDVTYFLDDPVNGDQVMQTERRKMTGFDLTHTWFGHLGERSMENSVGVQGRFDRVAPAGLFATSQQRVLHPIAVSRVTEASAAVWYQNTVQWTDWLRSIAGVRYDSYHFDVGSSIAENSGKVNDHIASPKLSLVLGPWSKTEFFLNYGEGFHSNDARGTTARLSPREREPVEPVTPLVKTRGAEIGARSEIVPGLQSSMALWRLRSGSELVFSGDAGDTAPSRASKRSGIEWNNHYAANSHLLLDLDLAYSRARYTEFDPAGDRVPGAVEKVASFGVTLNDIGAWSGAFQMRYFGPRSLIEDNSVRSSSTAIAYLRAGYRFDRRWQLTADVFNLFDRKASDVDYYYASRLPGEPAEGVNDIHFHPGEPRTLRLTLRAAF
;
A
#
# COMPACT_ATOMS: atom_id res chain seq x y z
N MET A 1 2.80 -10.30 42.80
CA MET A 1 3.95 -11.23 42.79
C MET A 1 4.50 -11.22 41.36
N LYS A 2 5.59 -10.48 41.17
CA LYS A 2 6.31 -10.37 39.87
C LYS A 2 7.10 -11.66 39.66
N LYS A 3 6.92 -12.34 38.53
CA LYS A 3 7.87 -13.35 38.06
C LYS A 3 8.35 -12.91 36.66
N SER A 4 9.60 -12.56 36.63
CA SER A 4 10.39 -12.23 35.43
C SER A 4 10.54 -13.48 34.55
N LEU A 5 10.24 -13.32 33.28
CA LEU A 5 10.46 -14.27 32.19
C LEU A 5 11.51 -13.70 31.22
N ILE A 6 12.75 -13.73 31.63
CA ILE A 6 13.90 -13.59 30.74
C ILE A 6 15.01 -14.41 31.38
N PRO A 7 15.20 -15.66 30.98
CA PRO A 7 16.38 -16.06 30.23
C PRO A 7 16.17 -17.37 29.42
N VAL A 8 15.73 -17.32 28.18
CA VAL A 8 15.72 -18.51 27.30
C VAL A 8 16.33 -18.20 25.90
N ILE A 9 16.61 -16.96 25.57
CA ILE A 9 17.12 -16.61 24.22
C ILE A 9 18.65 -16.68 24.10
N ALA A 10 19.40 -16.75 25.19
CA ALA A 10 20.87 -16.79 25.15
C ALA A 10 21.48 -18.17 24.85
N GLY A 11 20.69 -19.25 24.87
CA GLY A 11 21.20 -20.63 24.72
C GLY A 11 21.23 -21.21 23.32
N ALA A 12 20.59 -20.56 22.32
CA ALA A 12 20.44 -21.15 20.99
C ALA A 12 21.53 -20.68 19.98
N LEU A 13 22.46 -19.87 20.35
CA LEU A 13 23.44 -19.26 19.45
C LEU A 13 24.84 -19.95 19.40
N CYS A 14 25.06 -21.03 20.15
CA CYS A 14 26.40 -21.62 20.26
C CYS A 14 26.60 -23.00 19.62
N ALA A 15 25.69 -23.51 18.81
CA ALA A 15 25.85 -24.86 18.24
C ALA A 15 25.71 -24.91 16.72
N VAL A 16 26.50 -24.13 15.97
CA VAL A 16 26.80 -24.44 14.56
C VAL A 16 28.15 -23.86 14.18
N ALA A 17 29.20 -24.58 14.45
CA ALA A 17 30.50 -24.36 13.85
C ALA A 17 31.14 -25.70 13.56
N HIS A 18 30.95 -26.23 12.37
CA HIS A 18 31.86 -27.08 11.61
C HIS A 18 31.20 -27.42 10.28
N ALA A 19 31.51 -26.66 9.26
CA ALA A 19 31.26 -27.06 7.87
C ALA A 19 32.55 -26.86 7.08
N GLN A 20 32.94 -27.94 6.41
CA GLN A 20 34.13 -28.08 5.57
C GLN A 20 34.23 -26.97 4.49
N GLU A 21 35.46 -26.55 4.24
CA GLU A 21 35.83 -25.73 3.08
C GLU A 21 35.51 -26.51 1.79
N GLN A 22 34.52 -26.04 1.06
CA GLN A 22 34.32 -26.34 -0.35
C GLN A 22 34.75 -25.11 -1.15
N GLU A 23 35.56 -25.33 -2.17
CA GLU A 23 36.00 -24.33 -3.14
C GLU A 23 34.82 -23.52 -3.67
N THR A 24 34.94 -22.21 -3.52
CA THR A 24 33.90 -21.24 -3.92
C THR A 24 33.87 -21.14 -5.45
N PRO A 25 32.75 -21.45 -6.13
CA PRO A 25 32.61 -21.11 -7.53
C PRO A 25 32.72 -19.61 -7.69
N ALA A 26 33.43 -19.16 -8.73
CA ALA A 26 33.55 -17.75 -9.08
C ALA A 26 32.16 -17.08 -9.05
N ARG A 27 31.96 -16.06 -8.19
CA ARG A 27 30.73 -15.28 -8.14
C ARG A 27 30.58 -14.59 -9.50
N VAL A 28 29.68 -15.10 -10.32
CA VAL A 28 29.09 -14.31 -11.39
C VAL A 28 28.24 -13.27 -10.68
N TYR A 29 28.76 -12.04 -10.55
CA TYR A 29 27.93 -10.89 -10.26
C TYR A 29 27.02 -10.70 -11.47
N VAL A 30 25.83 -11.31 -11.42
CA VAL A 30 24.71 -10.80 -12.21
C VAL A 30 24.49 -9.42 -11.62
N VAL A 31 24.87 -8.37 -12.35
CA VAL A 31 24.40 -7.02 -12.08
C VAL A 31 22.90 -7.13 -12.21
N GLY A 32 22.23 -7.41 -11.09
CA GLY A 32 20.78 -7.53 -11.05
C GLY A 32 20.24 -6.20 -11.51
N HIS A 33 19.45 -6.21 -12.57
CA HIS A 33 18.74 -5.02 -12.98
C HIS A 33 17.93 -4.54 -11.79
N HIS A 34 18.17 -3.32 -11.32
CA HIS A 34 17.42 -2.72 -10.22
C HIS A 34 15.94 -2.54 -10.61
N TYR A 35 15.70 -2.47 -11.90
CA TYR A 35 14.43 -2.21 -12.52
C TYR A 35 14.28 -3.10 -13.76
N ASP A 36 13.23 -3.89 -13.84
CA ASP A 36 12.96 -4.77 -14.97
C ASP A 36 11.75 -4.26 -15.76
N ASN A 37 12.03 -3.35 -16.67
CA ASN A 37 11.06 -2.74 -17.56
C ASN A 37 11.55 -2.76 -19.01
N GLY A 38 12.24 -3.81 -19.39
CA GLY A 38 12.79 -3.99 -20.72
C GLY A 38 11.73 -3.97 -21.83
N ILE A 39 12.19 -3.74 -23.04
CA ILE A 39 11.39 -3.88 -24.24
C ILE A 39 10.82 -5.30 -24.35
N ARG A 40 9.54 -5.44 -24.71
CA ARG A 40 8.76 -6.69 -24.82
C ARG A 40 8.37 -7.35 -23.48
N THR A 41 8.52 -6.67 -22.34
CA THR A 41 8.20 -7.23 -21.02
C THR A 41 6.87 -6.74 -20.46
N SER A 42 6.21 -5.76 -21.08
CA SER A 42 5.02 -5.09 -20.51
C SER A 42 3.90 -4.92 -21.54
N ASP A 43 2.70 -4.73 -21.03
CA ASP A 43 1.48 -4.52 -21.82
C ASP A 43 1.00 -3.07 -21.78
N ALA A 44 1.61 -2.22 -20.91
CA ALA A 44 1.37 -0.78 -20.84
C ALA A 44 2.68 -0.03 -20.52
N ALA A 45 2.75 1.26 -20.90
CA ALA A 45 3.89 2.12 -20.56
C ALA A 45 4.00 2.33 -19.04
N SER A 46 2.89 2.28 -18.34
CA SER A 46 2.75 2.51 -16.89
C SER A 46 2.81 1.24 -16.03
N GLU A 47 3.44 0.18 -16.52
CA GLU A 47 3.72 -1.07 -15.80
C GLU A 47 5.23 -1.19 -15.53
N GLY A 48 5.60 -1.90 -14.43
CA GLY A 48 7.01 -2.19 -14.16
C GLY A 48 7.24 -3.13 -12.99
N THR A 49 8.52 -3.52 -12.86
CA THR A 49 8.98 -4.39 -11.77
C THR A 49 10.22 -3.80 -11.11
N ILE A 50 10.15 -3.66 -9.80
CA ILE A 50 11.23 -3.24 -8.91
C ILE A 50 11.84 -4.48 -8.28
N THR A 51 13.16 -4.58 -8.25
CA THR A 51 13.86 -5.74 -7.66
C THR A 51 14.30 -5.48 -6.21
N ALA A 52 14.63 -6.56 -5.50
CA ALA A 52 15.17 -6.48 -4.14
C ALA A 52 16.41 -5.57 -4.02
N ALA A 53 17.24 -5.48 -5.07
CA ALA A 53 18.43 -4.64 -5.08
C ALA A 53 18.09 -3.15 -4.93
N LEU A 54 17.06 -2.67 -5.64
CA LEU A 54 16.63 -1.28 -5.49
C LEU A 54 15.94 -1.04 -4.14
N ILE A 55 15.11 -2.00 -3.68
CA ILE A 55 14.44 -1.92 -2.38
C ILE A 55 15.47 -1.80 -1.24
N ALA A 56 16.53 -2.60 -1.28
CA ALA A 56 17.59 -2.58 -0.25
C ALA A 56 18.38 -1.28 -0.22
N ASN A 57 18.54 -0.61 -1.37
CA ASN A 57 19.39 0.57 -1.49
C ASN A 57 18.69 1.89 -1.10
N ARG A 58 17.37 1.94 -1.17
CA ARG A 58 16.61 3.16 -0.89
C ARG A 58 16.22 3.23 0.61
N PRO A 59 16.50 4.35 1.31
CA PRO A 59 16.01 4.52 2.68
C PRO A 59 14.48 4.58 2.69
N ALA A 60 13.86 3.95 3.69
CA ALA A 60 12.43 4.00 3.93
C ALA A 60 12.17 4.31 5.41
N LEU A 61 11.36 5.31 5.69
CA LEU A 61 11.02 5.71 7.04
C LEU A 61 10.05 4.69 7.68
N ARG A 62 9.08 4.19 6.87
CA ARG A 62 8.03 3.24 7.26
C ARG A 62 7.89 2.11 6.23
N PRO A 63 7.40 0.91 6.63
CA PRO A 63 7.23 -0.23 5.71
C PRO A 63 6.32 0.09 4.50
N GLY A 64 5.28 0.90 4.68
CA GLY A 64 4.35 1.28 3.60
C GLY A 64 5.00 2.08 2.48
N GLU A 65 6.12 2.77 2.73
CA GLU A 65 6.88 3.50 1.70
C GLU A 65 7.46 2.59 0.60
N ILE A 66 7.38 1.26 0.76
CA ILE A 66 7.68 0.33 -0.33
C ILE A 66 6.78 0.58 -1.56
N LEU A 67 5.60 1.14 -1.39
CA LEU A 67 4.72 1.51 -2.49
C LEU A 67 5.18 2.79 -3.21
N GLU A 68 6.07 3.62 -2.63
CA GLU A 68 6.66 4.77 -3.35
C GLU A 68 7.65 4.37 -4.45
N PHE A 69 7.97 3.07 -4.56
CA PHE A 69 8.63 2.55 -5.76
C PHE A 69 7.70 2.51 -6.99
N VAL A 70 6.38 2.62 -6.81
CA VAL A 70 5.42 2.83 -7.90
C VAL A 70 5.53 4.29 -8.34
N PRO A 71 5.99 4.60 -9.56
CA PRO A 71 6.20 5.97 -9.98
C PRO A 71 4.95 6.84 -9.86
N GLY A 72 5.07 8.00 -9.20
CA GLY A 72 3.96 8.91 -8.94
C GLY A 72 3.11 8.58 -7.70
N MET A 73 3.43 7.49 -6.98
CA MET A 73 2.82 7.18 -5.67
C MET A 73 3.47 8.03 -4.58
N ILE A 74 2.64 8.57 -3.69
CA ILE A 74 3.06 9.20 -2.42
C ILE A 74 2.43 8.42 -1.28
N VAL A 75 3.23 8.15 -0.27
CA VAL A 75 2.83 7.51 0.99
C VAL A 75 2.98 8.50 2.13
N ALA A 76 1.91 8.78 2.84
CA ALA A 76 1.86 9.75 3.94
C ALA A 76 1.30 9.08 5.21
N GLN A 77 1.41 9.77 6.36
CA GLN A 77 0.85 9.33 7.64
C GLN A 77 -0.02 10.44 8.23
N HIS A 78 -1.20 10.10 8.73
CA HIS A 78 -2.11 11.08 9.34
C HIS A 78 -2.43 10.78 10.81
N SER A 79 -1.74 9.84 11.40
CA SER A 79 -1.88 9.44 12.80
C SER A 79 -0.68 8.57 13.17
N GLY A 80 -0.68 7.90 14.32
CA GLY A 80 0.44 7.10 14.81
C GLY A 80 0.91 5.96 13.89
N ASP A 81 2.14 5.54 14.08
CA ASP A 81 2.88 4.56 13.25
C ASP A 81 2.17 3.19 13.08
N GLY A 82 1.29 2.82 14.01
CA GLY A 82 0.54 1.56 13.92
C GLY A 82 -0.69 1.57 13.02
N LYS A 83 -1.11 2.74 12.52
CA LYS A 83 -2.22 2.89 11.58
C LYS A 83 -1.72 2.74 10.14
N ALA A 84 -2.56 2.25 9.22
CA ALA A 84 -2.21 2.20 7.81
C ALA A 84 -1.85 3.58 7.27
N ASN A 85 -0.93 3.61 6.31
CA ASN A 85 -0.56 4.83 5.61
C ASN A 85 -1.71 5.33 4.73
N GLN A 86 -1.65 6.60 4.35
CA GLN A 86 -2.46 7.19 3.32
C GLN A 86 -1.69 7.22 2.00
N TYR A 87 -2.38 6.93 0.90
CA TYR A 87 -1.78 6.76 -0.40
C TYR A 87 -2.37 7.75 -1.41
N TYR A 88 -1.53 8.30 -2.30
CA TYR A 88 -1.93 9.20 -3.38
C TYR A 88 -1.36 8.72 -4.70
N LEU A 89 -2.19 8.57 -5.73
CA LEU A 89 -1.77 8.20 -7.08
C LEU A 89 -2.75 8.73 -8.13
N ARG A 90 -2.27 9.25 -9.26
CA ARG A 90 -3.10 9.69 -10.39
C ARG A 90 -4.24 10.64 -9.99
N GLY A 91 -4.00 11.54 -9.03
CA GLY A 91 -5.02 12.44 -8.51
C GLY A 91 -6.12 11.78 -7.67
N PHE A 92 -5.97 10.51 -7.30
CA PHE A 92 -6.75 9.92 -6.21
C PHE A 92 -6.11 10.26 -4.86
N ASN A 93 -6.94 10.65 -3.92
CA ASN A 93 -6.69 10.41 -2.51
C ASN A 93 -7.26 9.02 -2.23
N LEU A 94 -6.39 8.02 -2.15
CA LEU A 94 -6.78 6.61 -1.99
C LEU A 94 -7.16 6.30 -0.54
N ASP A 95 -7.17 7.34 0.32
CA ASP A 95 -7.28 7.15 1.77
C ASP A 95 -6.29 6.05 2.20
N HIS A 96 -6.77 4.95 2.73
CA HIS A 96 -5.92 3.84 3.14
C HIS A 96 -5.82 2.72 2.09
N GLY A 97 -6.20 2.95 0.82
CA GLY A 97 -5.98 1.98 -0.26
C GLY A 97 -7.16 1.71 -1.20
N THR A 98 -8.20 2.54 -1.21
CA THR A 98 -9.24 2.46 -2.25
C THR A 98 -8.60 2.66 -3.63
N ASP A 99 -9.16 2.04 -4.67
CA ASP A 99 -8.72 2.19 -6.07
C ASP A 99 -7.27 1.80 -6.38
N PHE A 100 -6.51 1.27 -5.41
CA PHE A 100 -5.20 0.69 -5.64
C PHE A 100 -5.08 -0.68 -4.96
N ALA A 101 -5.12 -1.74 -5.75
CA ALA A 101 -5.06 -3.11 -5.25
C ALA A 101 -3.63 -3.49 -4.83
N THR A 102 -3.46 -4.00 -3.62
CA THR A 102 -2.16 -4.38 -3.08
C THR A 102 -2.17 -5.85 -2.66
N TYR A 103 -1.14 -6.58 -3.11
CA TYR A 103 -1.00 -8.02 -2.84
C TYR A 103 0.38 -8.36 -2.28
N VAL A 104 0.43 -9.35 -1.39
CA VAL A 104 1.66 -9.99 -0.91
C VAL A 104 1.52 -11.49 -1.15
N ASP A 105 2.39 -12.08 -1.99
CA ASP A 105 2.34 -13.50 -2.40
C ASP A 105 0.91 -13.93 -2.82
N GLY A 106 0.26 -13.16 -3.72
CA GLY A 106 -1.11 -13.43 -4.19
C GLY A 106 -2.22 -13.16 -3.18
N MET A 107 -1.90 -12.88 -1.93
CA MET A 107 -2.87 -12.56 -0.89
C MET A 107 -3.21 -11.06 -0.91
N PRO A 108 -4.50 -10.64 -1.08
CA PRO A 108 -4.88 -9.24 -1.06
C PRO A 108 -4.69 -8.64 0.34
N VAL A 109 -4.17 -7.40 0.37
CA VAL A 109 -4.01 -6.63 1.61
C VAL A 109 -5.25 -5.76 1.86
N ASN A 110 -5.83 -5.19 0.81
CA ASN A 110 -7.02 -4.33 0.90
C ASN A 110 -8.19 -5.03 1.59
N MET A 111 -8.75 -4.38 2.60
CA MET A 111 -9.95 -4.84 3.32
C MET A 111 -11.16 -4.05 2.82
N ARG A 112 -12.13 -4.73 2.21
CA ARG A 112 -13.30 -4.11 1.56
C ARG A 112 -14.11 -3.28 2.54
N THR A 113 -14.99 -3.94 3.31
CA THR A 113 -15.60 -3.35 4.50
C THR A 113 -14.58 -3.32 5.61
N HIS A 114 -14.35 -2.20 6.28
CA HIS A 114 -13.39 -2.12 7.37
C HIS A 114 -13.84 -1.16 8.48
N GLY A 115 -13.45 -1.44 9.73
CA GLY A 115 -13.83 -0.64 10.89
C GLY A 115 -13.44 0.84 10.78
N HIS A 116 -12.31 1.14 10.12
CA HIS A 116 -11.83 2.52 9.93
C HIS A 116 -12.24 3.10 8.56
N GLY A 117 -11.96 2.42 7.46
CA GLY A 117 -12.26 2.92 6.11
C GLY A 117 -12.17 1.81 5.07
N GLN A 118 -13.02 1.84 4.03
CA GLN A 118 -13.01 0.83 2.97
C GLN A 118 -11.67 0.77 2.26
N GLY A 119 -11.28 -0.42 1.81
CA GLY A 119 -10.02 -0.63 1.10
C GLY A 119 -8.77 -0.61 1.97
N TYR A 120 -8.91 -0.57 3.30
CA TYR A 120 -7.82 -0.42 4.26
C TYR A 120 -6.64 -1.35 3.99
N THR A 121 -5.49 -0.76 3.67
CA THR A 121 -4.25 -1.42 3.26
C THR A 121 -3.14 -1.10 4.25
N ASP A 122 -3.03 -1.90 5.30
CA ASP A 122 -1.94 -1.82 6.28
C ASP A 122 -0.78 -2.72 5.83
N LEU A 123 0.39 -2.12 5.62
CA LEU A 123 1.64 -2.82 5.28
C LEU A 123 2.62 -2.93 6.46
N ASN A 124 2.23 -2.53 7.68
CA ASN A 124 3.10 -2.60 8.85
C ASN A 124 3.51 -4.04 9.23
N PHE A 125 2.77 -5.06 8.74
CA PHE A 125 3.11 -6.48 8.91
C PHE A 125 4.24 -6.97 7.99
N LEU A 126 4.68 -6.15 7.02
CA LEU A 126 5.72 -6.52 6.06
C LEU A 126 7.12 -6.33 6.67
N ILE A 127 8.01 -7.28 6.40
CA ILE A 127 9.46 -7.13 6.58
C ILE A 127 10.05 -6.81 5.20
N PRO A 128 10.36 -5.53 4.90
CA PRO A 128 10.79 -5.12 3.54
C PRO A 128 12.02 -5.88 3.02
N GLU A 129 12.91 -6.29 3.91
CA GLU A 129 14.13 -7.05 3.60
C GLU A 129 13.84 -8.46 3.02
N LEU A 130 12.61 -8.95 3.16
CA LEU A 130 12.18 -10.23 2.58
C LEU A 130 11.51 -10.07 1.21
N VAL A 131 11.21 -8.85 0.78
CA VAL A 131 10.57 -8.62 -0.52
C VAL A 131 11.59 -8.78 -1.63
N SER A 132 11.35 -9.74 -2.52
CA SER A 132 12.21 -10.02 -3.67
C SER A 132 11.92 -9.12 -4.87
N ARG A 133 10.67 -8.68 -5.03
CA ARG A 133 10.23 -7.79 -6.10
C ARG A 133 8.90 -7.15 -5.77
N VAL A 134 8.66 -5.99 -6.40
CA VAL A 134 7.36 -5.32 -6.47
C VAL A 134 7.02 -5.13 -7.95
N ARG A 135 5.99 -5.82 -8.45
CA ARG A 135 5.44 -5.58 -9.77
C ARG A 135 4.26 -4.63 -9.63
N TYR A 136 4.27 -3.54 -10.37
CA TYR A 136 3.17 -2.58 -10.38
C TYR A 136 2.56 -2.44 -11.77
N ARG A 137 1.28 -2.14 -11.80
CA ARG A 137 0.46 -1.87 -12.97
C ARG A 137 -0.42 -0.68 -12.67
N LYS A 138 -0.51 0.30 -13.57
CA LYS A 138 -1.37 1.47 -13.36
C LYS A 138 -2.51 1.48 -14.37
N GLY A 139 -3.72 1.82 -13.88
CA GLY A 139 -4.94 1.82 -14.68
C GLY A 139 -5.61 0.44 -14.80
N PRO A 140 -6.88 0.41 -15.24
CA PRO A 140 -7.71 -0.78 -15.23
C PRO A 140 -7.58 -1.63 -16.52
N TYR A 141 -6.36 -1.91 -16.98
CA TYR A 141 -6.12 -2.52 -18.31
C TYR A 141 -5.93 -4.03 -18.29
N TYR A 142 -5.90 -4.68 -17.13
CA TYR A 142 -5.51 -6.07 -16.94
C TYR A 142 -6.70 -6.93 -16.52
N ALA A 143 -6.95 -8.07 -17.18
CA ALA A 143 -8.13 -8.89 -16.92
C ALA A 143 -8.05 -9.66 -15.59
N ASP A 144 -6.85 -9.98 -15.12
CA ASP A 144 -6.59 -10.63 -13.83
C ASP A 144 -6.77 -9.68 -12.63
N GLU A 145 -6.74 -8.35 -12.86
CA GLU A 145 -6.97 -7.35 -11.81
C GLU A 145 -8.47 -7.08 -11.62
N GLY A 146 -8.92 -7.14 -10.36
CA GLY A 146 -10.34 -6.95 -10.00
C GLY A 146 -10.57 -5.71 -9.14
N ASP A 147 -11.13 -5.94 -7.96
CA ASP A 147 -11.51 -4.91 -6.99
C ASP A 147 -10.35 -4.00 -6.60
N PHE A 148 -10.61 -2.71 -6.43
CA PHE A 148 -9.66 -1.64 -6.10
C PHE A 148 -8.56 -1.38 -7.12
N SER A 149 -8.63 -1.89 -8.35
CA SER A 149 -7.56 -1.73 -9.35
C SER A 149 -7.76 -0.56 -10.33
N SER A 150 -8.64 0.39 -10.03
CA SER A 150 -8.95 1.51 -10.92
C SER A 150 -7.76 2.43 -11.19
N ALA A 151 -7.00 2.82 -10.16
CA ALA A 151 -5.76 3.57 -10.29
C ALA A 151 -4.58 2.66 -10.64
N GLY A 152 -4.63 1.41 -10.18
CA GLY A 152 -3.60 0.40 -10.42
C GLY A 152 -3.53 -0.69 -9.37
N ALA A 153 -2.45 -1.49 -9.46
CA ALA A 153 -2.17 -2.57 -8.52
C ALA A 153 -0.66 -2.71 -8.26
N ALA A 154 -0.31 -3.27 -7.10
CA ALA A 154 1.04 -3.68 -6.77
C ALA A 154 1.06 -5.11 -6.20
N HIS A 155 1.91 -5.95 -6.76
CA HIS A 155 2.13 -7.34 -6.33
C HIS A 155 3.54 -7.46 -5.75
N MET A 156 3.63 -7.68 -4.45
CA MET A 156 4.88 -7.93 -3.73
C MET A 156 5.09 -9.42 -3.60
N SER A 157 6.26 -9.91 -4.00
CA SER A 157 6.65 -11.31 -3.81
C SER A 157 7.73 -11.40 -2.73
N LEU A 158 7.61 -12.36 -1.84
CA LEU A 158 8.64 -12.66 -0.85
C LEU A 158 9.74 -13.56 -1.44
N SER A 159 10.92 -13.52 -0.85
CA SER A 159 12.02 -14.40 -1.22
C SER A 159 11.74 -15.84 -0.80
N ASP A 160 11.99 -16.81 -1.69
CA ASP A 160 11.92 -18.24 -1.35
C ASP A 160 13.12 -18.69 -0.51
N LYS A 161 14.26 -18.01 -0.70
CA LYS A 161 15.52 -18.29 -0.03
C LYS A 161 16.35 -17.02 0.09
N LEU A 162 17.00 -16.83 1.21
CA LEU A 162 18.03 -15.81 1.37
C LEU A 162 19.38 -16.38 0.95
N ASN A 163 20.18 -15.57 0.24
CA ASN A 163 21.55 -15.96 -0.12
C ASN A 163 22.43 -16.11 1.11
N GLU A 164 22.22 -15.25 2.10
CA GLU A 164 22.89 -15.23 3.40
C GLU A 164 21.87 -14.86 4.48
N GLY A 165 21.88 -15.55 5.60
CA GLY A 165 21.15 -15.14 6.79
C GLY A 165 21.70 -13.83 7.31
N PHE A 166 20.87 -13.06 8.05
CA PHE A 166 21.35 -11.82 8.66
C PHE A 166 20.65 -11.53 9.98
N ALA A 167 21.36 -10.77 10.82
CA ALA A 167 20.80 -10.05 11.94
C ALA A 167 21.10 -8.57 11.77
N SER A 168 20.13 -7.70 12.05
CA SER A 168 20.33 -6.26 12.03
C SER A 168 19.75 -5.63 13.28
N LEU A 169 20.45 -4.62 13.80
CA LEU A 169 20.02 -3.77 14.90
C LEU A 169 20.05 -2.33 14.43
N THR A 170 18.94 -1.65 14.55
CA THR A 170 18.79 -0.24 14.21
C THR A 170 18.48 0.55 15.47
N ALA A 171 19.14 1.68 15.66
CA ALA A 171 18.84 2.68 16.68
C ALA A 171 18.73 4.05 16.04
N GLY A 172 17.87 4.90 16.55
CA GLY A 172 17.67 6.26 16.03
C GLY A 172 17.17 7.23 17.08
N ALA A 173 16.84 8.45 16.63
CA ALA A 173 16.18 9.44 17.45
C ALA A 173 14.84 8.90 18.01
N ASP A 174 14.26 9.62 18.96
CA ASP A 174 12.93 9.36 19.52
C ASP A 174 12.73 7.92 19.98
N ALA A 175 13.76 7.37 20.63
CA ALA A 175 13.84 6.00 21.14
C ALA A 175 13.58 4.92 20.05
N TYR A 176 13.73 5.25 18.75
CA TYR A 176 13.60 4.27 17.67
C TYR A 176 14.57 3.12 17.86
N ARG A 177 14.04 1.90 17.85
CA ARG A 177 14.82 0.65 17.93
C ARG A 177 14.15 -0.39 17.08
N ARG A 178 14.92 -1.10 16.25
CA ARG A 178 14.41 -2.23 15.47
C ARG A 178 15.45 -3.35 15.43
N GLY A 179 15.03 -4.58 15.69
CA GLY A 179 15.84 -5.78 15.55
C GLY A 179 15.21 -6.72 14.54
N VAL A 180 15.97 -7.14 13.54
CA VAL A 180 15.53 -8.12 12.54
C VAL A 180 16.52 -9.27 12.51
N VAL A 181 16.00 -10.50 12.51
CA VAL A 181 16.77 -11.72 12.23
C VAL A 181 16.04 -12.48 11.14
N ALA A 182 16.75 -12.84 10.09
CA ALA A 182 16.20 -13.67 9.00
C ALA A 182 17.24 -14.64 8.48
N ASN A 183 16.81 -15.86 8.16
CA ASN A 183 17.66 -16.87 7.54
C ASN A 183 16.82 -17.85 6.74
N SER A 184 17.47 -18.67 5.93
CA SER A 184 16.85 -19.79 5.26
C SER A 184 17.75 -21.03 5.34
N THR A 185 17.14 -22.21 5.47
CA THR A 185 17.83 -23.51 5.53
C THR A 185 17.14 -24.53 4.65
N GLY A 186 17.92 -25.47 4.12
CA GLY A 186 17.37 -26.58 3.34
C GLY A 186 16.65 -27.58 4.25
N VAL A 187 15.40 -27.92 3.92
CA VAL A 187 14.59 -28.91 4.65
C VAL A 187 13.78 -29.72 3.64
N GLY A 188 13.87 -31.08 3.69
CA GLY A 188 12.97 -31.94 2.94
C GLY A 188 12.97 -31.72 1.42
N GLY A 189 14.10 -31.32 0.82
CA GLY A 189 14.20 -31.02 -0.61
C GLY A 189 13.74 -29.60 -1.00
N GLY A 190 13.32 -28.80 -0.05
CA GLY A 190 12.95 -27.39 -0.21
C GLY A 190 13.78 -26.46 0.68
N ASN A 191 13.33 -25.21 0.79
CA ASN A 191 13.91 -24.18 1.64
C ASN A 191 12.88 -23.73 2.68
N LEU A 192 13.31 -23.64 3.93
CA LEU A 192 12.56 -23.02 5.01
C LEU A 192 13.20 -21.67 5.31
N LEU A 193 12.48 -20.57 5.00
CA LEU A 193 12.83 -19.21 5.39
C LEU A 193 12.08 -18.85 6.67
N TYR A 194 12.78 -18.23 7.60
CA TYR A 194 12.19 -17.71 8.84
C TYR A 194 12.73 -16.34 9.17
N ALA A 195 11.86 -15.48 9.72
CA ALA A 195 12.25 -14.14 10.13
C ALA A 195 11.45 -13.66 11.34
N LEU A 196 12.11 -12.79 12.13
CA LEU A 196 11.52 -12.06 13.24
C LEU A 196 11.91 -10.58 13.13
N ASP A 197 10.94 -9.68 13.27
CA ASP A 197 11.13 -8.21 13.35
C ASP A 197 10.46 -7.70 14.62
N LEU A 198 11.25 -7.04 15.46
CA LEU A 198 10.78 -6.37 16.68
C LEU A 198 11.11 -4.89 16.57
N GLY A 199 10.11 -4.03 16.74
CA GLY A 199 10.27 -2.58 16.60
C GLY A 199 9.68 -1.80 17.75
N HIS A 200 10.26 -0.62 18.02
CA HIS A 200 9.77 0.39 18.94
C HIS A 200 10.08 1.78 18.40
N ASN A 201 9.15 2.73 18.58
CA ASN A 201 9.33 4.14 18.23
C ASN A 201 8.46 5.01 19.16
N ASP A 202 9.00 6.10 19.66
CA ASP A 202 8.25 7.10 20.41
C ASP A 202 7.78 8.27 19.52
N GLY A 203 8.45 8.46 18.34
CA GLY A 203 8.21 9.59 17.45
C GLY A 203 8.62 10.93 18.06
N PRO A 204 8.58 12.02 17.28
CA PRO A 204 8.96 13.37 17.73
C PRO A 204 7.87 14.07 18.56
N TRP A 205 6.80 13.34 18.92
CA TRP A 205 5.59 13.86 19.53
C TRP A 205 5.80 14.23 21.01
N GLN A 206 5.14 15.29 21.49
CA GLN A 206 5.11 15.62 22.91
C GLN A 206 4.53 14.50 23.76
N MET A 207 3.50 13.80 23.21
CA MET A 207 2.99 12.55 23.75
C MET A 207 3.67 11.39 23.02
N PRO A 208 4.64 10.68 23.62
CA PRO A 208 5.32 9.58 22.97
C PRO A 208 4.36 8.52 22.46
N GLU A 209 4.48 8.09 21.22
CA GLU A 209 3.62 7.06 20.63
C GLU A 209 3.76 5.71 21.29
N ARG A 210 4.93 5.43 21.89
CA ARG A 210 5.23 4.10 22.46
C ARG A 210 4.88 2.98 21.51
N PHE A 211 4.98 3.28 20.19
CA PHE A 211 4.74 2.28 19.16
C PHE A 211 5.62 1.08 19.39
N HIS A 212 5.01 -0.09 19.38
CA HIS A 212 5.73 -1.36 19.44
C HIS A 212 5.10 -2.35 18.50
N LYS A 213 5.95 -3.08 17.78
CA LYS A 213 5.50 -4.13 16.87
C LYS A 213 6.32 -5.40 17.01
N SER A 214 5.70 -6.50 16.66
CA SER A 214 6.35 -7.80 16.48
C SER A 214 5.79 -8.49 15.25
N ILE A 215 6.71 -8.98 14.38
CA ILE A 215 6.38 -9.71 13.16
C ILE A 215 7.16 -11.01 13.15
N GLY A 216 6.48 -12.11 12.87
CA GLY A 216 7.09 -13.41 12.59
C GLY A 216 6.68 -13.89 11.22
N VAL A 217 7.64 -14.40 10.45
CA VAL A 217 7.43 -14.99 9.12
C VAL A 217 8.04 -16.37 9.08
N LEU A 218 7.30 -17.33 8.55
CA LEU A 218 7.76 -18.70 8.26
C LEU A 218 7.28 -19.06 6.86
N ARG A 219 8.22 -19.31 5.93
CA ARG A 219 7.92 -19.69 4.55
C ARG A 219 8.66 -20.96 4.18
N TYR A 220 7.92 -21.96 3.74
CA TYR A 220 8.48 -23.15 3.11
C TYR A 220 8.24 -23.09 1.61
N SER A 221 9.29 -23.29 0.82
CA SER A 221 9.22 -23.34 -0.63
C SER A 221 9.96 -24.56 -1.17
N ALA A 222 9.37 -25.25 -2.13
CA ALA A 222 10.00 -26.41 -2.76
C ALA A 222 9.58 -26.54 -4.22
N GLY A 223 10.37 -27.32 -4.97
CA GLY A 223 10.09 -27.63 -6.35
C GLY A 223 11.23 -27.27 -7.30
N THR A 224 10.89 -27.19 -8.57
CA THR A 224 11.79 -26.92 -9.70
C THR A 224 11.32 -25.70 -10.50
N SER A 225 12.00 -25.35 -11.57
CA SER A 225 11.52 -24.33 -12.52
C SER A 225 10.21 -24.74 -13.23
N ALA A 226 9.94 -26.05 -13.35
CA ALA A 226 8.73 -26.58 -13.97
C ALA A 226 7.53 -26.65 -13.00
N GLU A 227 7.77 -27.01 -11.75
CA GLU A 227 6.72 -27.10 -10.74
C GLU A 227 7.27 -26.67 -9.38
N ARG A 228 6.63 -25.70 -8.76
CA ARG A 228 7.00 -25.18 -7.45
C ARG A 228 5.78 -24.88 -6.61
N PHE A 229 5.96 -24.95 -5.31
CA PHE A 229 4.96 -24.47 -4.35
C PHE A 229 5.63 -23.76 -3.17
N SER A 230 4.87 -22.91 -2.52
CA SER A 230 5.25 -22.29 -1.25
C SER A 230 4.07 -22.17 -0.30
N ILE A 231 4.37 -22.22 1.00
CA ILE A 231 3.42 -21.96 2.07
C ILE A 231 4.05 -20.91 2.99
N THR A 232 3.32 -19.82 3.26
CA THR A 232 3.81 -18.71 4.08
C THR A 232 2.86 -18.46 5.25
N GLY A 233 3.36 -18.59 6.47
CA GLY A 233 2.69 -18.15 7.70
C GLY A 233 3.26 -16.81 8.16
N MET A 234 2.39 -15.86 8.49
CA MET A 234 2.79 -14.56 9.04
C MET A 234 1.96 -14.23 10.28
N ALA A 235 2.62 -13.63 11.27
CA ALA A 235 1.99 -13.13 12.48
C ALA A 235 2.51 -11.72 12.76
N TYR A 236 1.59 -10.78 13.00
CA TYR A 236 1.89 -9.39 13.30
C TYR A 236 1.03 -8.91 14.46
N LYS A 237 1.63 -8.13 15.35
CA LYS A 237 0.95 -7.38 16.40
C LYS A 237 1.61 -6.03 16.59
N ALA A 238 0.79 -5.01 16.82
CA ALA A 238 1.25 -3.69 17.22
C ALA A 238 0.29 -3.02 18.20
N GLY A 239 0.85 -2.05 18.94
CA GLY A 239 0.10 -1.14 19.79
C GLY A 239 0.81 0.20 19.86
N TRP A 240 0.05 1.30 19.94
CA TRP A 240 0.57 2.67 19.92
C TRP A 240 -0.37 3.66 20.59
N HIS A 241 0.18 4.79 21.04
CA HIS A 241 -0.55 6.05 21.17
C HIS A 241 -0.46 6.79 19.84
N ALA A 242 -1.32 7.76 19.60
CA ALA A 242 -1.29 8.53 18.37
C ALA A 242 -1.40 10.02 18.65
N THR A 243 -0.73 10.80 17.81
CA THR A 243 -1.06 12.18 17.57
C THR A 243 -1.87 12.22 16.28
N SER A 244 -3.15 12.52 16.38
CA SER A 244 -4.02 12.73 15.21
C SER A 244 -3.74 14.12 14.60
N GLN A 245 -4.37 14.45 13.46
CA GLN A 245 -4.22 15.76 12.85
C GLN A 245 -4.74 16.85 13.81
N ILE A 246 -4.01 17.95 13.91
CA ILE A 246 -4.31 19.08 14.81
C ILE A 246 -4.71 20.35 14.03
N PRO A 247 -5.58 21.21 14.58
CA PRO A 247 -5.99 22.44 13.91
C PRO A 247 -4.86 23.48 13.87
N LEU A 248 -4.63 24.05 12.69
CA LEU A 248 -3.55 25.01 12.45
C LEU A 248 -3.66 26.24 13.35
N ARG A 249 -4.89 26.72 13.62
CA ARG A 249 -5.14 27.83 14.53
C ARG A 249 -4.60 27.61 15.93
N ALA A 250 -4.70 26.38 16.45
CA ALA A 250 -4.23 26.07 17.79
C ALA A 250 -2.70 26.16 17.90
N VAL A 251 -1.99 25.82 16.83
CA VAL A 251 -0.53 25.96 16.75
C VAL A 251 -0.15 27.45 16.60
N GLN A 252 -0.86 28.20 15.75
CA GLN A 252 -0.62 29.63 15.55
C GLN A 252 -0.89 30.47 16.80
N ASP A 253 -1.90 30.10 17.59
CA ASP A 253 -2.26 30.77 18.86
C ASP A 253 -1.37 30.30 20.05
N GLY A 254 -0.53 29.31 19.85
CA GLY A 254 0.34 28.74 20.90
C GLY A 254 -0.41 27.89 21.93
N ARG A 255 -1.65 27.46 21.65
CA ARG A 255 -2.42 26.52 22.50
C ARG A 255 -1.88 25.09 22.39
N LEU A 256 -1.37 24.71 21.22
CA LEU A 256 -0.69 23.43 20.96
C LEU A 256 0.69 23.70 20.33
N ASP A 257 1.63 22.82 20.62
CA ASP A 257 2.87 22.71 19.87
C ASP A 257 2.62 22.02 18.53
N GLU A 258 3.50 22.24 17.54
CA GLU A 258 3.44 21.57 16.23
C GLU A 258 3.40 20.04 16.33
N PHE A 259 4.06 19.47 17.36
CA PHE A 259 4.08 18.05 17.68
C PHE A 259 3.21 17.68 18.88
N GLY A 260 2.27 18.55 19.27
CA GLY A 260 1.34 18.36 20.35
C GLY A 260 0.16 17.45 19.94
N ALA A 261 -0.58 16.95 20.93
CA ALA A 261 -1.80 16.18 20.75
C ALA A 261 -2.99 16.95 21.34
N ALA A 262 -4.08 17.11 20.59
CA ALA A 262 -5.29 17.72 21.10
C ALA A 262 -6.07 16.74 21.99
N ASP A 263 -6.13 15.45 21.62
CA ASP A 263 -6.52 14.36 22.54
C ASP A 263 -5.31 13.41 22.74
N PRO A 264 -4.66 13.43 23.92
CA PRO A 264 -3.52 12.56 24.21
C PRO A 264 -3.92 11.09 24.43
N SER A 265 -5.19 10.76 24.41
CA SER A 265 -5.68 9.39 24.59
C SER A 265 -5.93 8.64 23.28
N ASP A 266 -5.71 9.28 22.14
CA ASP A 266 -5.77 8.62 20.82
C ASP A 266 -4.72 7.51 20.70
N GLY A 267 -5.00 6.54 19.82
CA GLY A 267 -4.09 5.41 19.61
C GLY A 267 -4.80 4.14 19.16
N GLY A 268 -4.10 3.02 19.25
CA GLY A 268 -4.71 1.79 18.83
C GLY A 268 -3.89 0.54 19.08
N ARG A 269 -4.47 -0.56 18.68
CA ARG A 269 -3.84 -1.89 18.67
C ARG A 269 -4.38 -2.70 17.51
N THR A 270 -3.50 -3.46 16.89
CA THR A 270 -3.86 -4.34 15.78
C THR A 270 -3.14 -5.68 15.89
N ALA A 271 -3.76 -6.73 15.33
CA ALA A 271 -3.13 -8.02 15.17
C ALA A 271 -3.59 -8.66 13.86
N ARG A 272 -2.64 -9.18 13.07
CA ARG A 272 -2.90 -9.88 11.82
C ARG A 272 -2.17 -11.23 11.84
N TYR A 273 -2.90 -12.27 11.46
CA TYR A 273 -2.37 -13.62 11.25
C TYR A 273 -2.80 -14.07 9.87
N SER A 274 -1.89 -14.60 9.09
CA SER A 274 -2.20 -15.12 7.77
C SER A 274 -1.46 -16.41 7.48
N LEU A 275 -2.11 -17.26 6.68
CA LEU A 275 -1.51 -18.40 6.02
C LEU A 275 -1.87 -18.31 4.55
N SER A 276 -0.86 -18.35 3.68
CA SER A 276 -1.03 -18.36 2.23
C SER A 276 -0.27 -19.52 1.61
N ALA A 277 -0.76 -20.01 0.48
CA ALA A 277 -0.12 -21.03 -0.32
C ALA A 277 -0.13 -20.62 -1.79
N GLU A 278 0.98 -20.86 -2.47
CA GLU A 278 1.15 -20.65 -3.90
C GLU A 278 1.59 -21.96 -4.54
N TRP A 279 1.04 -22.25 -5.71
CA TRP A 279 1.48 -23.36 -6.54
C TRP A 279 1.54 -22.92 -8.00
N ARG A 280 2.61 -23.31 -8.68
CA ARG A 280 2.82 -23.02 -10.09
C ARG A 280 3.37 -24.26 -10.78
N LYS A 281 2.77 -24.60 -11.94
CA LYS A 281 3.19 -25.73 -12.76
C LYS A 281 3.19 -25.38 -14.23
N ARG A 282 4.33 -25.57 -14.88
CA ARG A 282 4.48 -25.53 -16.34
C ARG A 282 4.58 -26.97 -16.87
N ALA A 283 3.68 -27.33 -17.78
CA ALA A 283 3.63 -28.65 -18.39
C ALA A 283 3.45 -28.50 -19.91
N GLY A 284 4.53 -28.71 -20.68
CA GLY A 284 4.52 -28.45 -22.13
C GLY A 284 4.16 -26.99 -22.41
N ASP A 285 3.11 -26.81 -23.22
CA ASP A 285 2.60 -25.51 -23.63
C ASP A 285 1.53 -24.96 -22.68
N THR A 286 1.53 -25.37 -21.41
CA THR A 286 0.58 -24.83 -20.41
C THR A 286 1.29 -24.34 -19.17
N LEU A 287 0.67 -23.35 -18.51
CA LEU A 287 1.05 -22.85 -17.20
C LEU A 287 -0.18 -22.78 -16.31
N THR A 288 -0.11 -23.39 -15.13
CA THR A 288 -1.16 -23.28 -14.10
C THR A 288 -0.57 -22.62 -12.87
N GLU A 289 -1.28 -21.62 -12.36
CA GLU A 289 -0.92 -20.90 -11.13
C GLU A 289 -2.12 -20.90 -10.19
N ALA A 290 -1.89 -21.19 -8.92
CA ALA A 290 -2.93 -21.19 -7.90
C ALA A 290 -2.42 -20.52 -6.63
N HIS A 291 -3.26 -19.70 -6.03
CA HIS A 291 -3.04 -19.06 -4.74
C HIS A 291 -4.24 -19.34 -3.83
N ALA A 292 -3.98 -19.54 -2.55
CA ALA A 292 -5.03 -19.65 -1.54
C ALA A 292 -4.56 -18.98 -0.25
N TYR A 293 -5.49 -18.39 0.50
CA TYR A 293 -5.12 -17.69 1.72
C TYR A 293 -6.24 -17.72 2.76
N VAL A 294 -5.83 -17.61 4.02
CA VAL A 294 -6.70 -17.30 5.15
C VAL A 294 -6.04 -16.23 6.00
N VAL A 295 -6.83 -15.23 6.40
CA VAL A 295 -6.38 -14.10 7.22
C VAL A 295 -7.34 -13.91 8.38
N ARG A 296 -6.77 -13.67 9.56
CA ARG A 296 -7.48 -13.09 10.69
C ARG A 296 -6.88 -11.73 11.00
N ASN A 297 -7.74 -10.72 11.15
CA ASN A 297 -7.34 -9.37 11.54
C ASN A 297 -8.22 -8.88 12.67
N ASP A 298 -7.61 -8.27 13.68
CA ASP A 298 -8.27 -7.62 14.81
C ASP A 298 -7.75 -6.17 14.89
N LEU A 299 -8.64 -5.17 15.01
CA LEU A 299 -8.30 -3.75 15.18
C LEU A 299 -9.13 -3.15 16.31
N SER A 300 -8.50 -2.28 17.10
CA SER A 300 -9.18 -1.28 17.93
C SER A 300 -8.40 0.03 17.75
N LEU A 301 -9.07 1.06 17.28
CA LEU A 301 -8.51 2.37 16.97
C LEU A 301 -9.35 3.43 17.68
N TYR A 302 -8.68 4.35 18.38
CA TYR A 302 -9.29 5.50 19.05
C TYR A 302 -8.82 6.75 18.34
N ASN A 303 -9.77 7.54 17.84
CA ASN A 303 -9.54 8.81 17.15
C ASN A 303 -10.47 9.89 17.70
N ASP A 304 -9.93 11.06 17.92
CA ASP A 304 -10.69 12.30 18.14
C ASP A 304 -10.21 13.33 17.11
N VAL A 305 -11.10 13.74 16.21
CA VAL A 305 -10.77 14.69 15.11
C VAL A 305 -11.54 15.99 15.22
N THR A 306 -12.69 16.00 15.89
CA THR A 306 -13.56 17.18 16.09
C THR A 306 -13.53 17.72 17.52
N TYR A 307 -12.94 16.97 18.42
CA TYR A 307 -12.66 17.24 19.84
C TYR A 307 -13.92 17.43 20.69
N PHE A 308 -14.48 18.63 20.79
CA PHE A 308 -15.66 18.95 21.62
C PHE A 308 -16.79 19.56 20.78
N LEU A 309 -16.86 19.24 19.49
CA LEU A 309 -17.85 19.82 18.57
C LEU A 309 -19.24 19.22 18.82
N ASP A 310 -19.33 17.88 18.88
CA ASP A 310 -20.59 17.15 19.05
C ASP A 310 -20.90 16.92 20.53
N ASP A 311 -19.92 16.50 21.34
CA ASP A 311 -20.07 16.32 22.79
C ASP A 311 -19.15 17.27 23.57
N PRO A 312 -19.68 18.42 24.01
CA PRO A 312 -18.87 19.43 24.71
C PRO A 312 -18.44 19.02 26.12
N VAL A 313 -18.89 17.88 26.64
CA VAL A 313 -18.60 17.38 27.98
C VAL A 313 -17.59 16.25 27.98
N ASN A 314 -17.80 15.23 27.14
CA ASN A 314 -16.99 14.04 27.12
C ASN A 314 -15.93 14.03 26.00
N GLY A 315 -16.07 14.93 25.02
CA GLY A 315 -15.29 14.93 23.78
C GLY A 315 -15.86 13.98 22.72
N ASP A 316 -15.37 14.12 21.49
CA ASP A 316 -15.89 13.42 20.32
C ASP A 316 -15.12 12.14 20.00
N GLN A 317 -14.25 11.70 20.90
CA GLN A 317 -13.44 10.49 20.66
C GLN A 317 -14.31 9.29 20.33
N VAL A 318 -13.94 8.57 19.28
CA VAL A 318 -14.58 7.32 18.90
C VAL A 318 -13.61 6.15 18.96
N MET A 319 -14.14 4.97 19.28
CA MET A 319 -13.45 3.70 19.08
C MET A 319 -14.03 3.00 17.86
N GLN A 320 -13.17 2.76 16.88
CA GLN A 320 -13.43 1.91 15.73
C GLN A 320 -12.85 0.53 16.00
N THR A 321 -13.64 -0.51 15.86
CA THR A 321 -13.16 -1.86 16.14
C THR A 321 -13.66 -2.85 15.11
N GLU A 322 -12.78 -3.78 14.73
CA GLU A 322 -13.20 -4.92 13.92
C GLU A 322 -12.52 -6.21 14.36
N ARG A 323 -13.21 -7.30 14.06
CA ARG A 323 -12.64 -8.65 14.08
C ARG A 323 -13.03 -9.34 12.79
N ARG A 324 -12.03 -9.66 11.98
CA ARG A 324 -12.20 -10.19 10.62
C ARG A 324 -11.63 -11.59 10.49
N LYS A 325 -12.33 -12.39 9.68
CA LYS A 325 -11.78 -13.57 9.01
C LYS A 325 -11.97 -13.39 7.51
N MET A 326 -10.92 -13.57 6.76
CA MET A 326 -10.91 -13.49 5.29
C MET A 326 -10.31 -14.76 4.72
N THR A 327 -10.94 -15.33 3.72
CA THR A 327 -10.43 -16.50 2.97
C THR A 327 -10.63 -16.26 1.48
N GLY A 328 -9.74 -16.81 0.67
CA GLY A 328 -9.92 -16.74 -0.78
C GLY A 328 -8.92 -17.57 -1.54
N PHE A 329 -9.12 -17.58 -2.84
CA PHE A 329 -8.27 -18.28 -3.79
C PHE A 329 -8.25 -17.55 -5.14
N ASP A 330 -7.21 -17.83 -5.90
CA ASP A 330 -7.03 -17.48 -7.30
C ASP A 330 -6.49 -18.70 -8.04
N LEU A 331 -7.04 -19.00 -9.19
CA LEU A 331 -6.58 -20.07 -10.09
C LEU A 331 -6.52 -19.53 -11.50
N THR A 332 -5.36 -19.60 -12.12
CA THR A 332 -5.13 -19.21 -13.51
C THR A 332 -4.57 -20.38 -14.30
N HIS A 333 -5.08 -20.58 -15.51
CA HIS A 333 -4.54 -21.52 -16.46
C HIS A 333 -4.30 -20.85 -17.82
N THR A 334 -3.08 -20.98 -18.31
CA THR A 334 -2.62 -20.36 -19.55
C THR A 334 -2.20 -21.43 -20.55
N TRP A 335 -2.65 -21.32 -21.77
CA TRP A 335 -2.22 -22.12 -22.93
C TRP A 335 -1.38 -21.25 -23.85
N PHE A 336 -0.19 -21.72 -24.16
CA PHE A 336 0.69 -21.15 -25.19
C PHE A 336 0.48 -21.94 -26.48
N GLY A 337 0.20 -21.26 -27.58
CA GLY A 337 -0.10 -21.89 -28.84
C GLY A 337 0.14 -20.97 -30.02
N HIS A 338 -0.46 -21.29 -31.16
CA HIS A 338 -0.32 -20.55 -32.38
C HIS A 338 -1.67 -20.33 -33.08
N LEU A 339 -1.84 -19.19 -33.70
CA LEU A 339 -2.92 -18.88 -34.63
C LEU A 339 -2.28 -18.81 -36.05
N GLY A 340 -2.25 -19.95 -36.75
CA GLY A 340 -1.39 -20.11 -37.92
C GLY A 340 0.09 -20.05 -37.51
N GLU A 341 0.86 -19.13 -38.09
CA GLU A 341 2.28 -18.91 -37.75
C GLU A 341 2.48 -17.94 -36.58
N ARG A 342 1.40 -17.33 -36.02
CA ARG A 342 1.46 -16.30 -35.00
C ARG A 342 1.38 -16.89 -33.62
N SER A 343 2.28 -16.51 -32.72
CA SER A 343 2.21 -16.94 -31.32
C SER A 343 0.98 -16.36 -30.65
N MET A 344 0.31 -17.20 -29.88
CA MET A 344 -0.92 -16.87 -29.16
C MET A 344 -0.86 -17.43 -27.74
N GLU A 345 -1.34 -16.64 -26.80
CA GLU A 345 -1.52 -17.04 -25.41
C GLU A 345 -2.98 -16.83 -25.02
N ASN A 346 -3.57 -17.83 -24.38
CA ASN A 346 -4.92 -17.75 -23.83
C ASN A 346 -4.85 -18.06 -22.33
N SER A 347 -5.36 -17.15 -21.52
CA SER A 347 -5.42 -17.31 -20.07
C SER A 347 -6.87 -17.25 -19.60
N VAL A 348 -7.24 -18.16 -18.71
CA VAL A 348 -8.50 -18.17 -17.98
C VAL A 348 -8.20 -18.17 -16.50
N GLY A 349 -8.90 -17.34 -15.74
CA GLY A 349 -8.77 -17.35 -14.29
C GLY A 349 -10.11 -17.35 -13.58
N VAL A 350 -10.09 -17.88 -12.37
CA VAL A 350 -11.23 -17.89 -11.43
C VAL A 350 -10.71 -17.42 -10.08
N GLN A 351 -11.42 -16.47 -9.47
CA GLN A 351 -11.07 -15.92 -8.16
C GLN A 351 -12.29 -16.01 -7.23
N GLY A 352 -12.02 -16.26 -5.96
CA GLY A 352 -13.05 -16.25 -4.92
C GLY A 352 -12.53 -15.60 -3.65
N ARG A 353 -13.38 -14.78 -2.99
CA ARG A 353 -13.08 -14.18 -1.71
C ARG A 353 -14.30 -14.16 -0.81
N PHE A 354 -14.09 -14.47 0.46
CA PHE A 354 -15.10 -14.45 1.51
C PHE A 354 -14.56 -13.74 2.73
N ASP A 355 -15.24 -12.69 3.17
CA ASP A 355 -14.96 -11.91 4.37
C ASP A 355 -16.10 -12.04 5.36
N ARG A 356 -15.77 -12.26 6.65
CA ARG A 356 -16.68 -12.15 7.76
C ARG A 356 -16.12 -11.20 8.79
N VAL A 357 -16.82 -10.10 9.03
CA VAL A 357 -16.46 -9.08 10.02
C VAL A 357 -17.49 -9.08 11.13
N ALA A 358 -17.07 -9.38 12.35
CA ALA A 358 -17.98 -9.46 13.51
C ALA A 358 -17.20 -9.27 14.83
N PRO A 359 -17.30 -8.11 15.49
CA PRO A 359 -18.02 -6.92 15.06
C PRO A 359 -17.27 -6.09 13.99
N ALA A 360 -17.98 -5.19 13.29
CA ALA A 360 -17.53 -3.93 12.78
C ALA A 360 -18.24 -2.84 13.58
N GLY A 361 -17.56 -2.20 14.53
CA GLY A 361 -18.18 -1.38 15.55
C GLY A 361 -17.62 0.04 15.59
N LEU A 362 -18.52 0.99 15.83
CA LEU A 362 -18.24 2.38 16.16
C LEU A 362 -18.86 2.69 17.52
N PHE A 363 -18.06 3.18 18.46
CA PHE A 363 -18.47 3.49 19.82
C PHE A 363 -18.02 4.90 20.19
N ALA A 364 -18.87 5.66 20.87
CA ALA A 364 -18.45 6.89 21.55
C ALA A 364 -17.57 6.51 22.75
N THR A 365 -16.45 7.20 22.89
CA THR A 365 -15.50 6.98 23.98
C THR A 365 -15.03 8.29 24.59
N SER A 366 -14.49 8.23 25.76
CA SER A 366 -13.76 9.34 26.40
C SER A 366 -12.54 8.73 27.10
N GLN A 367 -11.34 9.20 26.78
CA GLN A 367 -10.09 8.66 27.31
C GLN A 367 -10.01 7.13 27.20
N GLN A 368 -10.37 6.61 25.99
CA GLN A 368 -10.45 5.19 25.65
C GLN A 368 -11.50 4.38 26.45
N ARG A 369 -12.36 5.00 27.21
CA ARG A 369 -13.46 4.34 27.92
C ARG A 369 -14.73 4.42 27.08
N VAL A 370 -15.33 3.29 26.78
CA VAL A 370 -16.57 3.21 26.02
C VAL A 370 -17.71 3.84 26.81
N LEU A 371 -18.39 4.81 26.23
CA LEU A 371 -19.58 5.47 26.78
C LEU A 371 -20.84 4.72 26.29
N HIS A 372 -21.01 4.60 24.97
CA HIS A 372 -22.12 3.88 24.36
C HIS A 372 -21.78 3.47 22.92
N PRO A 373 -22.46 2.46 22.35
CA PRO A 373 -22.35 2.12 20.94
C PRO A 373 -23.07 3.17 20.07
N ILE A 374 -22.44 3.60 18.98
CA ILE A 374 -23.05 4.42 17.91
C ILE A 374 -23.67 3.47 16.87
N ALA A 375 -22.84 2.56 16.34
CA ALA A 375 -23.29 1.52 15.40
C ALA A 375 -22.41 0.27 15.54
N VAL A 376 -23.04 -0.90 15.56
CA VAL A 376 -22.33 -2.19 15.60
C VAL A 376 -22.94 -3.08 14.55
N SER A 377 -22.11 -3.56 13.62
CA SER A 377 -22.55 -4.39 12.51
C SER A 377 -21.82 -5.74 12.51
N ARG A 378 -22.51 -6.72 11.94
CA ARG A 378 -21.92 -7.98 11.46
C ARG A 378 -22.05 -7.99 9.95
N VAL A 379 -20.95 -8.17 9.26
CA VAL A 379 -20.89 -8.14 7.80
C VAL A 379 -20.39 -9.49 7.30
N THR A 380 -21.06 -10.02 6.28
CA THR A 380 -20.57 -11.10 5.43
C THR A 380 -20.51 -10.59 4.01
N GLU A 381 -19.37 -10.77 3.37
CA GLU A 381 -19.11 -10.28 2.02
C GLU A 381 -18.45 -11.40 1.22
N ALA A 382 -19.07 -11.80 0.12
CA ALA A 382 -18.58 -12.86 -0.74
C ALA A 382 -18.47 -12.36 -2.17
N SER A 383 -17.43 -12.75 -2.88
CA SER A 383 -17.29 -12.49 -4.31
C SER A 383 -16.74 -13.69 -5.05
N ALA A 384 -17.16 -13.82 -6.30
CA ALA A 384 -16.59 -14.74 -7.28
C ALA A 384 -16.36 -14.00 -8.59
N ALA A 385 -15.24 -14.30 -9.25
CA ALA A 385 -14.91 -13.73 -10.53
C ALA A 385 -14.41 -14.79 -11.51
N VAL A 386 -14.69 -14.57 -12.78
CA VAL A 386 -14.08 -15.29 -13.90
C VAL A 386 -13.54 -14.28 -14.89
N TRP A 387 -12.37 -14.56 -15.43
CA TRP A 387 -11.78 -13.72 -16.47
C TRP A 387 -11.13 -14.56 -17.57
N TYR A 388 -11.06 -13.96 -18.75
CA TYR A 388 -10.37 -14.49 -19.91
C TYR A 388 -9.50 -13.42 -20.54
N GLN A 389 -8.31 -13.79 -20.97
CA GLN A 389 -7.41 -12.91 -21.74
C GLN A 389 -6.80 -13.69 -22.89
N ASN A 390 -6.78 -13.06 -24.05
CA ASN A 390 -6.09 -13.54 -25.25
C ASN A 390 -5.00 -12.55 -25.64
N THR A 391 -3.80 -13.04 -25.85
CA THR A 391 -2.66 -12.28 -26.36
C THR A 391 -2.23 -12.89 -27.69
N VAL A 392 -2.13 -12.07 -28.73
CA VAL A 392 -1.68 -12.50 -30.07
C VAL A 392 -0.55 -11.60 -30.57
N GLN A 393 0.57 -12.20 -30.95
CA GLN A 393 1.64 -11.52 -31.68
C GLN A 393 1.33 -11.58 -33.17
N TRP A 394 0.73 -10.54 -33.74
CA TRP A 394 0.28 -10.48 -35.13
C TRP A 394 1.44 -10.40 -36.11
N THR A 395 2.44 -9.60 -35.78
CA THR A 395 3.68 -9.38 -36.51
C THR A 395 4.80 -9.14 -35.51
N ASP A 396 6.05 -9.01 -35.95
CA ASP A 396 7.17 -8.67 -35.05
C ASP A 396 7.00 -7.32 -34.33
N TRP A 397 6.11 -6.48 -34.83
CA TRP A 397 5.87 -5.12 -34.30
C TRP A 397 4.45 -4.85 -33.82
N LEU A 398 3.52 -5.82 -33.89
CA LEU A 398 2.14 -5.65 -33.42
C LEU A 398 1.71 -6.81 -32.54
N ARG A 399 1.39 -6.51 -31.29
CA ARG A 399 0.79 -7.41 -30.29
C ARG A 399 -0.54 -6.83 -29.82
N SER A 400 -1.57 -7.67 -29.74
CA SER A 400 -2.84 -7.32 -29.11
C SER A 400 -3.09 -8.16 -27.87
N ILE A 401 -3.68 -7.54 -26.84
CA ILE A 401 -4.15 -8.17 -25.63
C ILE A 401 -5.61 -7.78 -25.48
N ALA A 402 -6.51 -8.76 -25.53
CA ALA A 402 -7.96 -8.56 -25.33
C ALA A 402 -8.44 -9.43 -24.17
N GLY A 403 -9.16 -8.84 -23.27
CA GLY A 403 -9.66 -9.55 -22.09
C GLY A 403 -11.03 -9.10 -21.64
N VAL A 404 -11.67 -9.93 -20.87
CA VAL A 404 -12.92 -9.63 -20.19
C VAL A 404 -12.91 -10.29 -18.81
N ARG A 405 -13.45 -9.56 -17.83
CA ARG A 405 -13.62 -10.03 -16.46
C ARG A 405 -15.09 -9.84 -16.08
N TYR A 406 -15.65 -10.80 -15.34
CA TYR A 406 -16.96 -10.72 -14.74
C TYR A 406 -16.86 -11.03 -13.25
N ASP A 407 -17.38 -10.12 -12.43
CA ASP A 407 -17.40 -10.22 -10.97
C ASP A 407 -18.82 -10.24 -10.47
N SER A 408 -19.11 -11.08 -9.45
CA SER A 408 -20.37 -11.15 -8.74
C SER A 408 -20.14 -11.04 -7.24
N TYR A 409 -20.93 -10.20 -6.58
CA TYR A 409 -20.80 -9.87 -5.17
C TYR A 409 -22.09 -10.12 -4.42
N HIS A 410 -21.95 -10.58 -3.18
CA HIS A 410 -23.00 -10.72 -2.21
C HIS A 410 -22.62 -10.04 -0.91
N PHE A 411 -23.47 -9.13 -0.43
CA PHE A 411 -23.33 -8.40 0.82
C PHE A 411 -24.49 -8.80 1.76
N ASP A 412 -24.17 -9.11 3.03
CA ASP A 412 -25.14 -9.41 4.11
C ASP A 412 -24.74 -8.66 5.36
N VAL A 413 -25.55 -7.68 5.76
CA VAL A 413 -25.31 -6.78 6.87
C VAL A 413 -26.39 -6.96 7.92
N GLY A 414 -25.99 -7.31 9.15
CA GLY A 414 -26.80 -7.23 10.33
C GLY A 414 -26.32 -6.10 11.23
N SER A 415 -27.10 -5.05 11.34
CA SER A 415 -26.75 -3.82 12.08
C SER A 415 -27.51 -3.70 13.41
N SER A 416 -26.92 -3.02 14.40
CA SER A 416 -27.62 -2.60 15.63
C SER A 416 -28.70 -1.54 15.34
N ILE A 417 -28.65 -0.89 14.17
CA ILE A 417 -29.71 -0.04 13.60
C ILE A 417 -30.47 -0.95 12.67
N ALA A 418 -31.67 -1.38 13.07
CA ALA A 418 -32.41 -2.42 12.35
C ALA A 418 -32.65 -2.09 10.87
N GLU A 419 -32.92 -0.83 10.57
CA GLU A 419 -33.19 -0.28 9.24
C GLU A 419 -31.96 -0.39 8.30
N ASN A 420 -30.76 -0.42 8.86
CA ASN A 420 -29.51 -0.56 8.11
C ASN A 420 -29.10 -2.03 7.88
N SER A 421 -29.96 -2.99 8.32
CA SER A 421 -29.76 -4.41 8.04
C SER A 421 -30.31 -4.76 6.67
N GLY A 422 -29.62 -5.63 5.94
CA GLY A 422 -30.10 -6.06 4.62
C GLY A 422 -29.13 -6.92 3.87
N LYS A 423 -29.56 -7.35 2.68
CA LYS A 423 -28.75 -8.12 1.73
C LYS A 423 -28.81 -7.47 0.35
N VAL A 424 -27.65 -7.37 -0.28
CA VAL A 424 -27.52 -6.80 -1.62
C VAL A 424 -26.63 -7.72 -2.46
N ASN A 425 -27.01 -7.89 -3.73
CA ASN A 425 -26.19 -8.55 -4.73
C ASN A 425 -25.91 -7.57 -5.86
N ASP A 426 -24.71 -7.62 -6.41
CA ASP A 426 -24.35 -6.82 -7.56
C ASP A 426 -23.36 -7.58 -8.44
N HIS A 427 -23.22 -7.16 -9.69
CA HIS A 427 -22.30 -7.78 -10.64
C HIS A 427 -21.80 -6.76 -11.66
N ILE A 428 -20.60 -6.99 -12.17
CA ILE A 428 -19.98 -6.08 -13.10
C ILE A 428 -19.14 -6.84 -14.13
N ALA A 429 -19.23 -6.36 -15.40
CA ALA A 429 -18.36 -6.83 -16.47
C ALA A 429 -17.35 -5.73 -16.84
N SER A 430 -16.10 -6.14 -17.02
CA SER A 430 -14.97 -5.24 -17.23
C SER A 430 -14.15 -5.65 -18.45
N PRO A 431 -14.45 -5.14 -19.65
CA PRO A 431 -13.67 -5.40 -20.86
C PRO A 431 -12.32 -4.66 -20.82
N LYS A 432 -11.31 -5.26 -21.45
CA LYS A 432 -9.93 -4.78 -21.56
C LYS A 432 -9.41 -4.93 -22.99
N LEU A 433 -8.65 -3.94 -23.44
CA LEU A 433 -7.98 -4.00 -24.74
C LEU A 433 -6.67 -3.23 -24.71
N SER A 434 -5.58 -3.88 -25.08
CA SER A 434 -4.27 -3.26 -25.23
C SER A 434 -3.66 -3.60 -26.57
N LEU A 435 -3.03 -2.61 -27.20
CA LEU A 435 -2.22 -2.77 -28.41
C LEU A 435 -0.81 -2.29 -28.12
N VAL A 436 0.17 -3.13 -28.44
CA VAL A 436 1.59 -2.82 -28.32
C VAL A 436 2.20 -2.78 -29.72
N LEU A 437 2.81 -1.66 -30.05
CA LEU A 437 3.40 -1.37 -31.36
C LEU A 437 4.91 -1.20 -31.22
N GLY A 438 5.68 -1.85 -32.06
CA GLY A 438 7.14 -1.85 -32.02
C GLY A 438 7.70 -3.22 -31.60
N PRO A 439 9.02 -3.31 -31.23
CA PRO A 439 9.90 -2.16 -31.05
C PRO A 439 10.48 -1.61 -32.35
N TRP A 440 10.48 -0.29 -32.49
CA TRP A 440 11.26 0.41 -33.48
C TRP A 440 12.37 1.21 -32.81
N SER A 441 13.62 0.99 -33.20
CA SER A 441 14.77 1.61 -32.52
C SER A 441 14.71 1.51 -30.99
N LYS A 442 14.43 0.31 -30.47
CA LYS A 442 14.27 0.06 -29.02
C LYS A 442 13.19 0.91 -28.35
N THR A 443 12.12 1.21 -29.07
CA THR A 443 10.96 1.95 -28.55
C THR A 443 9.67 1.21 -28.88
N GLU A 444 8.83 1.01 -27.89
CA GLU A 444 7.47 0.48 -27.98
C GLU A 444 6.46 1.57 -27.68
N PHE A 445 5.29 1.49 -28.34
CA PHE A 445 4.15 2.35 -28.11
C PHE A 445 2.97 1.52 -27.65
N PHE A 446 2.17 2.07 -26.76
CA PHE A 446 1.06 1.40 -26.11
C PHE A 446 -0.23 2.18 -26.29
N LEU A 447 -1.31 1.46 -26.59
CA LEU A 447 -2.67 1.96 -26.60
C LEU A 447 -3.50 1.05 -25.70
N ASN A 448 -4.00 1.57 -24.59
CA ASN A 448 -4.71 0.78 -23.59
C ASN A 448 -6.09 1.37 -23.35
N TYR A 449 -7.09 0.49 -23.24
CA TYR A 449 -8.44 0.78 -22.75
C TYR A 449 -8.88 -0.31 -21.80
N GLY A 450 -9.56 0.07 -20.72
CA GLY A 450 -10.12 -0.91 -19.81
C GLY A 450 -11.17 -0.31 -18.89
N GLU A 451 -12.03 -1.19 -18.40
CA GLU A 451 -12.96 -0.91 -17.33
C GLU A 451 -12.51 -1.63 -16.06
N GLY A 452 -12.64 -1.00 -14.92
CA GLY A 452 -12.36 -1.53 -13.58
C GLY A 452 -13.43 -1.09 -12.62
N PHE A 453 -13.24 -1.40 -11.36
CA PHE A 453 -14.19 -1.01 -10.32
C PHE A 453 -13.56 -1.05 -8.93
N HIS A 454 -14.23 -0.44 -7.97
CA HIS A 454 -14.07 -0.74 -6.55
C HIS A 454 -15.41 -1.14 -5.93
N SER A 455 -15.36 -2.01 -4.92
CA SER A 455 -16.51 -2.31 -4.07
C SER A 455 -16.61 -1.26 -2.96
N ASN A 456 -17.83 -0.79 -2.68
CA ASN A 456 -18.10 0.05 -1.51
C ASN A 456 -18.23 -0.80 -0.24
N ASP A 457 -18.06 -0.15 0.92
CA ASP A 457 -18.30 -0.78 2.22
C ASP A 457 -19.74 -1.33 2.28
N ALA A 458 -19.87 -2.58 2.66
CA ALA A 458 -21.16 -3.28 2.70
C ALA A 458 -22.19 -2.53 3.56
N ARG A 459 -21.76 -1.84 4.65
CA ARG A 459 -22.65 -1.08 5.53
C ARG A 459 -23.33 0.07 4.80
N GLY A 460 -22.61 0.74 3.90
CA GLY A 460 -23.17 1.80 3.05
C GLY A 460 -24.18 1.27 2.03
N THR A 461 -24.02 0.04 1.53
CA THR A 461 -24.93 -0.53 0.53
C THR A 461 -26.32 -0.87 1.07
N THR A 462 -26.45 -0.96 2.40
CA THR A 462 -27.74 -1.27 3.07
C THR A 462 -28.21 -0.13 3.98
N ALA A 463 -27.44 0.96 4.09
CA ALA A 463 -27.76 2.10 4.97
C ALA A 463 -29.09 2.75 4.58
N ARG A 464 -29.91 3.08 5.59
CA ARG A 464 -31.17 3.82 5.49
C ARG A 464 -31.23 4.99 6.45
N LEU A 465 -30.47 4.90 7.55
CA LEU A 465 -30.36 5.94 8.57
C LEU A 465 -28.90 6.22 8.87
N SER A 466 -28.54 7.49 9.04
CA SER A 466 -27.23 7.88 9.54
C SER A 466 -26.98 7.30 10.94
N PRO A 467 -25.75 6.89 11.29
CA PRO A 467 -25.48 6.24 12.56
C PRO A 467 -25.64 7.13 13.80
N ARG A 468 -25.38 8.43 13.68
CA ARG A 468 -25.44 9.40 14.80
C ARG A 468 -26.82 10.04 14.92
N GLU A 469 -27.23 10.79 13.89
CA GLU A 469 -28.43 11.62 13.90
C GLU A 469 -29.71 10.82 13.65
N ARG A 470 -29.59 9.58 13.11
CA ARG A 470 -30.73 8.74 12.69
C ARG A 470 -31.58 9.38 11.59
N GLU A 471 -30.97 10.22 10.77
CA GLU A 471 -31.58 10.83 9.62
C GLU A 471 -31.63 9.86 8.42
N PRO A 472 -32.64 9.94 7.57
CA PRO A 472 -32.72 9.13 6.36
C PRO A 472 -31.53 9.36 5.43
N VAL A 473 -30.92 8.27 4.95
CA VAL A 473 -29.85 8.28 3.94
C VAL A 473 -30.15 7.29 2.82
N GLU A 474 -29.63 7.58 1.62
CA GLU A 474 -29.75 6.68 0.48
C GLU A 474 -28.60 5.67 0.47
N PRO A 475 -28.89 4.37 0.20
CA PRO A 475 -27.87 3.37 0.04
C PRO A 475 -26.95 3.68 -1.12
N VAL A 476 -25.67 3.35 -0.97
CA VAL A 476 -24.69 3.55 -2.02
C VAL A 476 -24.64 2.39 -3.02
N THR A 477 -24.23 2.67 -4.26
CA THR A 477 -23.97 1.65 -5.29
C THR A 477 -22.93 0.65 -4.79
N PRO A 478 -23.18 -0.66 -4.82
CA PRO A 478 -22.22 -1.65 -4.29
C PRO A 478 -20.90 -1.70 -5.06
N LEU A 479 -20.94 -1.62 -6.40
CA LEU A 479 -19.78 -1.69 -7.28
C LEU A 479 -19.68 -0.44 -8.16
N VAL A 480 -18.67 0.37 -7.93
CA VAL A 480 -18.46 1.63 -8.67
C VAL A 480 -17.54 1.40 -9.85
N LYS A 481 -18.07 1.63 -11.05
CA LYS A 481 -17.33 1.43 -12.30
C LYS A 481 -16.35 2.57 -12.59
N THR A 482 -15.16 2.21 -13.04
CA THR A 482 -14.15 3.12 -13.59
C THR A 482 -13.82 2.72 -15.02
N ARG A 483 -13.62 3.72 -15.90
CA ARG A 483 -13.16 3.56 -17.28
C ARG A 483 -11.84 4.28 -17.47
N GLY A 484 -10.85 3.58 -18.03
CA GLY A 484 -9.52 4.09 -18.26
C GLY A 484 -9.08 3.98 -19.72
N ALA A 485 -8.31 4.95 -20.17
CA ALA A 485 -7.58 4.88 -21.44
C ALA A 485 -6.18 5.48 -21.27
N GLU A 486 -5.20 4.92 -21.97
CA GLU A 486 -3.80 5.35 -21.91
C GLU A 486 -3.17 5.24 -23.30
N ILE A 487 -2.35 6.25 -23.63
CA ILE A 487 -1.40 6.21 -24.75
C ILE A 487 -0.02 6.41 -24.13
N GLY A 488 0.90 5.51 -24.42
CA GLY A 488 2.23 5.58 -23.85
C GLY A 488 3.33 5.13 -24.77
N ALA A 489 4.56 5.41 -24.37
CA ALA A 489 5.77 4.95 -25.03
C ALA A 489 6.80 4.51 -23.99
N ARG A 490 7.59 3.50 -24.34
CA ARG A 490 8.75 3.04 -23.58
C ARG A 490 9.94 2.95 -24.50
N SER A 491 11.11 3.39 -24.04
CA SER A 491 12.30 3.48 -24.85
C SER A 491 13.58 3.13 -24.09
N GLU A 492 14.47 2.40 -24.76
CA GLU A 492 15.84 2.08 -24.35
C GLU A 492 16.85 2.52 -25.41
N ILE A 493 16.54 3.59 -26.18
CA ILE A 493 17.44 4.12 -27.22
C ILE A 493 18.79 4.48 -26.63
N VAL A 494 18.80 5.14 -25.45
CA VAL A 494 20.02 5.46 -24.74
C VAL A 494 20.44 4.25 -23.92
N PRO A 495 21.66 3.71 -24.13
CA PRO A 495 22.15 2.58 -23.34
C PRO A 495 22.10 2.85 -21.83
N GLY A 496 21.53 1.91 -21.07
CA GLY A 496 21.37 2.03 -19.62
C GLY A 496 20.17 2.86 -19.17
N LEU A 497 19.48 3.59 -20.07
CA LEU A 497 18.29 4.36 -19.73
C LEU A 497 17.03 3.57 -20.12
N GLN A 498 16.18 3.30 -19.15
CA GLN A 498 14.80 2.89 -19.34
C GLN A 498 13.89 4.09 -19.10
N SER A 499 13.25 4.59 -20.14
CA SER A 499 12.36 5.74 -20.08
C SER A 499 10.95 5.33 -20.52
N SER A 500 9.93 5.71 -19.76
CA SER A 500 8.54 5.49 -20.12
C SER A 500 7.73 6.77 -19.91
N MET A 501 6.82 7.04 -20.84
CA MET A 501 5.89 8.16 -20.77
C MET A 501 4.47 7.67 -21.05
N ALA A 502 3.51 8.13 -20.26
CA ALA A 502 2.10 7.78 -20.40
C ALA A 502 1.22 9.04 -20.32
N LEU A 503 0.30 9.18 -21.26
CA LEU A 503 -0.84 10.08 -21.22
C LEU A 503 -2.08 9.25 -20.91
N TRP A 504 -2.77 9.56 -19.82
CA TRP A 504 -3.86 8.73 -19.35
C TRP A 504 -5.11 9.55 -18.99
N ARG A 505 -6.25 8.86 -19.00
CA ARG A 505 -7.53 9.39 -18.57
C ARG A 505 -8.33 8.30 -17.83
N LEU A 506 -8.95 8.69 -16.72
CA LEU A 506 -9.86 7.85 -15.93
C LEU A 506 -11.20 8.59 -15.74
N ARG A 507 -12.29 7.83 -15.66
CA ARG A 507 -13.61 8.30 -15.25
C ARG A 507 -14.17 7.35 -14.22
N SER A 508 -14.52 7.85 -13.04
CA SER A 508 -15.15 7.09 -11.96
C SER A 508 -16.62 7.47 -11.85
N GLY A 509 -17.47 6.49 -11.56
CA GLY A 509 -18.90 6.71 -11.33
C GLY A 509 -19.20 7.43 -10.02
N SER A 510 -18.31 7.38 -9.03
CA SER A 510 -18.42 8.05 -7.73
C SER A 510 -17.02 8.18 -7.11
N GLU A 511 -16.83 9.17 -6.23
CA GLU A 511 -15.66 9.35 -5.37
C GLU A 511 -15.92 8.88 -3.94
N LEU A 512 -17.00 8.19 -3.74
CA LEU A 512 -17.47 7.79 -2.43
C LEU A 512 -16.44 6.98 -1.67
N VAL A 513 -16.20 7.34 -0.41
CA VAL A 513 -15.41 6.59 0.56
C VAL A 513 -16.20 6.49 1.87
N PHE A 514 -16.17 5.33 2.53
CA PHE A 514 -16.74 5.17 3.85
C PHE A 514 -15.89 5.91 4.88
N SER A 515 -16.50 6.87 5.57
CA SER A 515 -15.89 7.57 6.71
C SER A 515 -16.05 6.73 7.98
N GLY A 516 -14.94 6.17 8.48
CA GLY A 516 -14.95 5.39 9.72
C GLY A 516 -15.31 6.22 10.94
N ASP A 517 -14.94 7.50 10.98
CA ASP A 517 -15.20 8.40 12.11
C ASP A 517 -16.67 8.81 12.19
N ALA A 518 -17.33 9.00 11.05
CA ALA A 518 -18.77 9.19 10.97
C ALA A 518 -19.56 7.86 11.06
N GLY A 519 -18.95 6.77 10.66
CA GLY A 519 -19.59 5.46 10.52
C GLY A 519 -20.54 5.39 9.34
N ASP A 520 -20.36 6.27 8.35
CA ASP A 520 -21.31 6.57 7.28
C ASP A 520 -20.61 6.70 5.92
N THR A 521 -21.39 6.69 4.86
CA THR A 521 -20.98 6.95 3.48
C THR A 521 -21.85 8.03 2.88
N ALA A 522 -21.26 9.16 2.56
CA ALA A 522 -21.97 10.22 1.83
C ALA A 522 -21.94 9.93 0.33
N PRO A 523 -23.09 10.00 -0.40
CA PRO A 523 -23.10 9.93 -1.85
C PRO A 523 -22.18 10.99 -2.44
N SER A 524 -21.35 10.61 -3.40
CA SER A 524 -20.43 11.52 -4.07
C SER A 524 -20.67 11.52 -5.57
N ARG A 525 -20.27 12.62 -6.20
CA ARG A 525 -20.43 12.86 -7.64
C ARG A 525 -19.46 12.00 -8.46
N ALA A 526 -19.83 11.72 -9.70
CA ALA A 526 -18.93 11.15 -10.68
C ALA A 526 -17.76 12.08 -10.99
N SER A 527 -16.60 11.49 -11.28
CA SER A 527 -15.38 12.25 -11.52
C SER A 527 -14.67 11.87 -12.81
N LYS A 528 -13.79 12.78 -13.25
CA LYS A 528 -12.83 12.55 -14.33
C LYS A 528 -11.44 12.96 -13.89
N ARG A 529 -10.46 12.11 -14.28
CA ARG A 529 -9.03 12.37 -14.08
C ARG A 529 -8.29 12.26 -15.41
N SER A 530 -7.25 13.04 -15.57
CA SER A 530 -6.33 12.92 -16.70
C SER A 530 -4.95 13.38 -16.26
N GLY A 531 -3.92 12.86 -16.90
CA GLY A 531 -2.57 13.22 -16.51
C GLY A 531 -1.51 12.74 -17.48
N ILE A 532 -0.28 13.11 -17.16
CA ILE A 532 0.95 12.68 -17.80
C ILE A 532 1.90 12.16 -16.75
N GLU A 533 2.57 11.07 -17.05
CA GLU A 533 3.63 10.49 -16.22
C GLU A 533 4.86 10.27 -17.09
N TRP A 534 6.03 10.57 -16.54
CA TRP A 534 7.32 10.34 -17.19
C TRP A 534 8.29 9.75 -16.18
N ASN A 535 8.69 8.49 -16.39
CA ASN A 535 9.49 7.71 -15.47
C ASN A 535 10.80 7.34 -16.16
N ASN A 536 11.92 7.52 -15.46
CA ASN A 536 13.26 7.30 -15.99
C ASN A 536 14.13 6.59 -14.96
N HIS A 537 14.76 5.51 -15.39
CA HIS A 537 15.77 4.78 -14.64
C HIS A 537 17.03 4.69 -15.49
N TYR A 538 18.11 5.29 -15.02
CA TYR A 538 19.36 5.35 -15.74
C TYR A 538 20.48 4.69 -14.97
N ALA A 539 20.86 3.47 -15.38
CA ALA A 539 22.08 2.82 -14.93
C ALA A 539 23.26 3.37 -15.74
N ALA A 540 23.87 4.46 -15.25
CA ALA A 540 24.98 5.11 -15.92
C ALA A 540 26.22 4.20 -16.02
N ASN A 541 26.42 3.36 -14.99
CA ASN A 541 27.41 2.30 -14.93
C ASN A 541 27.05 1.32 -13.81
N SER A 542 27.93 0.36 -13.47
CA SER A 542 27.72 -0.61 -12.40
C SER A 542 27.61 0.00 -10.99
N HIS A 543 28.01 1.24 -10.81
CA HIS A 543 28.07 1.91 -9.50
C HIS A 543 27.04 3.02 -9.34
N LEU A 544 26.53 3.61 -10.43
CA LEU A 544 25.66 4.79 -10.40
C LEU A 544 24.33 4.50 -11.08
N LEU A 545 23.25 4.60 -10.30
CA LEU A 545 21.87 4.58 -10.77
C LEU A 545 21.21 5.93 -10.48
N LEU A 546 20.50 6.48 -11.46
CA LEU A 546 19.71 7.70 -11.35
C LEU A 546 18.25 7.38 -11.65
N ASP A 547 17.36 7.88 -10.81
CA ASP A 547 15.90 7.73 -10.96
C ASP A 547 15.26 9.11 -11.04
N LEU A 548 14.33 9.30 -11.97
CA LEU A 548 13.52 10.52 -12.06
C LEU A 548 12.10 10.17 -12.49
N ASP A 549 11.14 10.43 -11.61
CA ASP A 549 9.72 10.25 -11.87
C ASP A 549 9.01 11.59 -11.76
N LEU A 550 8.24 11.94 -12.80
CA LEU A 550 7.42 13.14 -12.84
C LEU A 550 5.99 12.75 -13.19
N ALA A 551 5.03 13.23 -12.41
CA ALA A 551 3.61 13.01 -12.66
C ALA A 551 2.82 14.31 -12.49
N TYR A 552 1.93 14.56 -13.43
CA TYR A 552 0.94 15.61 -13.35
C TYR A 552 -0.45 15.01 -13.54
N SER A 553 -1.38 15.35 -12.65
CA SER A 553 -2.74 14.85 -12.61
C SER A 553 -3.73 16.00 -12.45
N ARG A 554 -4.88 15.90 -13.09
CA ARG A 554 -6.00 16.80 -12.91
C ARG A 554 -7.27 16.00 -12.61
N ALA A 555 -7.82 16.14 -11.41
CA ALA A 555 -9.06 15.52 -10.96
C ALA A 555 -10.18 16.55 -10.85
N ARG A 556 -11.37 16.25 -11.39
CA ARG A 556 -12.55 17.12 -11.34
C ARG A 556 -13.81 16.27 -11.26
N TYR A 557 -14.79 16.74 -10.52
CA TYR A 557 -16.15 16.25 -10.63
C TYR A 557 -16.72 16.54 -12.04
N THR A 558 -17.65 15.73 -12.50
CA THR A 558 -18.25 15.86 -13.83
C THR A 558 -19.55 16.61 -13.83
N GLU A 559 -20.24 16.60 -12.70
CA GLU A 559 -21.50 17.28 -12.50
C GLU A 559 -21.26 18.69 -11.97
N PHE A 560 -22.11 19.62 -12.40
CA PHE A 560 -22.07 20.98 -11.90
C PHE A 560 -22.60 21.05 -10.46
N ASP A 561 -21.86 21.75 -9.62
CA ASP A 561 -22.29 22.08 -8.26
C ASP A 561 -21.77 23.49 -7.92
N PRO A 562 -22.59 24.35 -7.30
CA PRO A 562 -22.15 25.68 -6.83
C PRO A 562 -20.95 25.62 -5.88
N ALA A 563 -20.79 24.52 -5.12
CA ALA A 563 -19.66 24.30 -4.22
C ALA A 563 -18.32 24.13 -4.97
N GLY A 564 -18.34 23.85 -6.27
CA GLY A 564 -17.13 23.72 -7.09
C GLY A 564 -16.96 22.34 -7.76
N ASP A 565 -15.88 22.21 -8.53
CA ASP A 565 -15.59 20.99 -9.30
C ASP A 565 -14.32 20.26 -8.87
N ARG A 566 -13.59 20.76 -7.88
CA ARG A 566 -12.36 20.13 -7.41
C ARG A 566 -12.67 18.87 -6.58
N VAL A 567 -11.86 17.82 -6.77
CA VAL A 567 -11.89 16.67 -5.87
C VAL A 567 -10.94 16.97 -4.70
N PRO A 568 -11.45 17.08 -3.46
CA PRO A 568 -10.62 17.40 -2.30
C PRO A 568 -9.52 16.37 -2.08
N GLY A 569 -8.34 16.82 -1.67
CA GLY A 569 -7.19 15.96 -1.42
C GLY A 569 -6.46 15.45 -2.67
N ALA A 570 -6.96 15.71 -3.89
CA ALA A 570 -6.34 15.25 -5.13
C ALA A 570 -4.99 15.95 -5.39
N VAL A 571 -3.89 15.18 -5.33
CA VAL A 571 -2.54 15.70 -5.60
C VAL A 571 -2.35 15.88 -7.11
N GLU A 572 -2.02 17.11 -7.54
CA GLU A 572 -1.86 17.43 -8.95
C GLU A 572 -0.43 17.20 -9.46
N LYS A 573 0.60 17.44 -8.66
CA LYS A 573 2.01 17.38 -9.07
C LYS A 573 2.80 16.50 -8.13
N VAL A 574 3.46 15.50 -8.69
CA VAL A 574 4.37 14.61 -7.95
C VAL A 574 5.70 14.55 -8.69
N ALA A 575 6.79 14.64 -7.97
CA ALA A 575 8.12 14.41 -8.49
C ALA A 575 8.95 13.59 -7.50
N SER A 576 9.72 12.64 -8.00
CA SER A 576 10.69 11.86 -7.24
C SER A 576 12.02 11.88 -7.98
N PHE A 577 13.11 12.08 -7.26
CA PHE A 577 14.46 12.00 -7.79
C PHE A 577 15.32 11.16 -6.85
N GLY A 578 16.07 10.21 -7.44
CA GLY A 578 16.94 9.31 -6.72
C GLY A 578 18.32 9.23 -7.33
N VAL A 579 19.34 9.13 -6.48
CA VAL A 579 20.72 8.78 -6.84
C VAL A 579 21.14 7.62 -5.97
N THR A 580 21.55 6.51 -6.57
CA THR A 580 22.06 5.35 -5.83
C THR A 580 23.50 5.08 -6.26
N LEU A 581 24.37 4.93 -5.27
CA LEU A 581 25.79 4.62 -5.43
C LEU A 581 26.07 3.25 -4.80
N ASN A 582 26.50 2.30 -5.62
CA ASN A 582 26.78 0.92 -5.19
C ASN A 582 28.26 0.59 -5.33
N ASP A 583 28.80 -0.17 -4.38
CA ASP A 583 30.13 -0.80 -4.45
C ASP A 583 31.26 0.15 -4.84
N ILE A 584 31.29 1.37 -4.26
CA ILE A 584 32.43 2.29 -4.38
C ILE A 584 33.46 1.90 -3.32
N GLY A 585 34.21 0.84 -3.60
CA GLY A 585 35.06 0.17 -2.60
C GLY A 585 34.18 -0.47 -1.51
N ALA A 586 34.37 0.00 -0.26
CA ALA A 586 33.56 -0.46 0.88
C ALA A 586 32.29 0.40 1.09
N TRP A 587 32.11 1.46 0.32
CA TRP A 587 31.02 2.42 0.49
C TRP A 587 29.85 2.17 -0.46
N SER A 588 28.65 2.45 0.04
CA SER A 588 27.42 2.59 -0.72
C SER A 588 26.66 3.83 -0.25
N GLY A 589 25.74 4.33 -1.06
CA GLY A 589 24.95 5.48 -0.67
C GLY A 589 23.71 5.66 -1.53
N ALA A 590 22.74 6.40 -1.01
CA ALA A 590 21.58 6.81 -1.77
C ALA A 590 21.13 8.21 -1.31
N PHE A 591 20.74 9.01 -2.26
CA PHE A 591 20.00 10.25 -2.04
C PHE A 591 18.64 10.11 -2.72
N GLN A 592 17.58 10.46 -2.02
CA GLN A 592 16.23 10.47 -2.56
C GLN A 592 15.54 11.77 -2.17
N MET A 593 14.85 12.37 -3.12
CA MET A 593 13.98 13.53 -2.88
C MET A 593 12.59 13.22 -3.43
N ARG A 594 11.57 13.52 -2.65
CA ARG A 594 10.16 13.46 -3.08
C ARG A 594 9.51 14.83 -2.93
N TYR A 595 8.65 15.15 -3.87
CA TYR A 595 7.86 16.35 -3.88
C TYR A 595 6.42 16.02 -4.25
N PHE A 596 5.47 16.54 -3.50
CA PHE A 596 4.08 16.64 -3.94
C PHE A 596 3.54 18.04 -3.71
N GLY A 597 2.79 18.51 -4.73
CA GLY A 597 2.33 19.90 -4.82
C GLY A 597 1.14 20.19 -3.90
N PRO A 598 0.80 21.47 -3.76
CA PRO A 598 -0.38 21.88 -3.04
C PRO A 598 -1.63 21.33 -3.72
N ARG A 599 -2.62 20.93 -2.91
CA ARG A 599 -3.89 20.35 -3.34
C ARG A 599 -5.08 21.14 -2.79
N SER A 600 -6.19 21.09 -3.49
CA SER A 600 -7.46 21.64 -3.01
C SER A 600 -7.94 20.85 -1.80
N LEU A 601 -8.34 21.50 -0.73
CA LEU A 601 -8.92 20.86 0.46
C LEU A 601 -10.45 20.92 0.45
N ILE A 602 -11.02 21.81 -0.36
CA ILE A 602 -12.47 21.94 -0.61
C ILE A 602 -12.71 22.15 -2.11
N GLU A 603 -13.95 21.99 -2.52
CA GLU A 603 -14.35 21.85 -3.93
C GLU A 603 -14.21 23.13 -4.76
N ASP A 604 -14.36 24.32 -4.15
CA ASP A 604 -14.20 25.63 -4.81
C ASP A 604 -12.74 26.07 -4.92
N ASN A 605 -11.79 25.30 -4.31
CA ASN A 605 -10.36 25.58 -4.30
C ASN A 605 -9.95 26.84 -3.53
N SER A 606 -10.81 27.41 -2.68
CA SER A 606 -10.48 28.58 -1.85
C SER A 606 -9.51 28.23 -0.72
N VAL A 607 -9.51 26.97 -0.25
CA VAL A 607 -8.57 26.45 0.75
C VAL A 607 -7.67 25.39 0.12
N ARG A 608 -6.36 25.55 0.30
CA ARG A 608 -5.34 24.65 -0.26
C ARG A 608 -4.32 24.24 0.80
N SER A 609 -3.81 23.01 0.69
CA SER A 609 -2.64 22.58 1.44
C SER A 609 -1.37 23.30 0.99
N SER A 610 -0.32 23.20 1.80
CA SER A 610 1.05 23.49 1.37
C SER A 610 1.62 22.36 0.48
N SER A 611 2.74 22.65 -0.19
CA SER A 611 3.54 21.60 -0.86
C SER A 611 4.50 20.96 0.12
N THR A 612 4.79 19.68 -0.09
CA THR A 612 5.78 18.93 0.68
C THR A 612 6.97 18.56 -0.20
N ALA A 613 8.18 18.86 0.27
CA ALA A 613 9.44 18.48 -0.36
C ALA A 613 10.40 17.94 0.69
N ILE A 614 10.66 16.63 0.67
CA ILE A 614 11.49 15.94 1.67
C ILE A 614 12.58 15.17 0.96
N ALA A 615 13.79 15.22 1.53
CA ALA A 615 14.94 14.47 1.04
C ALA A 615 15.46 13.51 2.11
N TYR A 616 15.90 12.33 1.66
CA TYR A 616 16.54 11.29 2.45
C TYR A 616 17.95 11.04 1.97
N LEU A 617 18.85 10.69 2.88
CA LEU A 617 20.22 10.33 2.58
C LEU A 617 20.58 9.03 3.28
N ARG A 618 21.18 8.11 2.55
CA ARG A 618 21.77 6.88 3.09
C ARG A 618 23.27 6.86 2.83
N ALA A 619 24.04 6.43 3.81
CA ALA A 619 25.46 6.09 3.66
C ALA A 619 25.70 4.73 4.29
N GLY A 620 26.28 3.82 3.54
CA GLY A 620 26.63 2.47 4.01
C GLY A 620 28.14 2.23 3.94
N TYR A 621 28.69 1.57 4.95
CA TYR A 621 30.08 1.12 4.98
C TYR A 621 30.15 -0.36 5.33
N ARG A 622 30.79 -1.15 4.48
CA ARG A 622 31.02 -2.59 4.66
C ARG A 622 32.43 -2.82 5.19
N PHE A 623 32.52 -3.16 6.47
CA PHE A 623 33.81 -3.45 7.12
C PHE A 623 34.49 -4.69 6.52
N ASP A 624 33.67 -5.72 6.28
CA ASP A 624 34.08 -6.99 5.68
C ASP A 624 32.86 -7.67 5.03
N ARG A 625 32.95 -8.96 4.71
CA ARG A 625 31.83 -9.72 4.12
C ARG A 625 30.66 -9.94 5.08
N ARG A 626 30.91 -9.83 6.38
CA ARG A 626 29.96 -10.13 7.44
C ARG A 626 29.29 -8.85 8.00
N TRP A 627 30.05 -7.78 8.17
CA TRP A 627 29.62 -6.60 8.90
C TRP A 627 29.41 -5.39 8.00
N GLN A 628 28.27 -4.76 8.13
CA GLN A 628 27.93 -3.51 7.45
C GLN A 628 27.28 -2.54 8.45
N LEU A 629 27.67 -1.26 8.40
CA LEU A 629 27.01 -0.16 9.07
C LEU A 629 26.32 0.71 8.03
N THR A 630 25.06 1.08 8.29
CA THR A 630 24.29 2.01 7.46
C THR A 630 23.79 3.16 8.33
N ALA A 631 23.92 4.38 7.83
CA ALA A 631 23.35 5.60 8.41
C ALA A 631 22.29 6.14 7.46
N ASP A 632 21.07 6.30 7.95
CA ASP A 632 19.94 6.91 7.23
C ASP A 632 19.58 8.23 7.89
N VAL A 633 19.55 9.31 7.10
CA VAL A 633 19.04 10.62 7.51
C VAL A 633 17.77 10.91 6.75
N PHE A 634 16.66 10.95 7.48
CA PHE A 634 15.35 11.32 6.95
C PHE A 634 15.12 12.81 7.14
N ASN A 635 14.36 13.43 6.24
CA ASN A 635 14.16 14.88 6.21
C ASN A 635 15.47 15.66 6.32
N LEU A 636 16.42 15.37 5.44
CA LEU A 636 17.81 15.87 5.46
C LEU A 636 17.92 17.38 5.67
N PHE A 637 17.00 18.14 5.09
CA PHE A 637 17.03 19.62 5.15
C PHE A 637 16.16 20.20 6.27
N ASP A 638 15.62 19.34 7.16
CA ASP A 638 14.79 19.72 8.31
C ASP A 638 13.61 20.61 7.90
N ARG A 639 12.92 20.23 6.82
CA ARG A 639 11.79 20.98 6.31
C ARG A 639 10.56 20.74 7.18
N LYS A 640 9.92 21.83 7.61
CA LYS A 640 8.57 21.78 8.17
C LYS A 640 7.61 21.46 7.02
N ALA A 641 6.93 20.33 7.13
CA ALA A 641 6.03 19.85 6.11
C ALA A 641 4.85 19.12 6.77
N SER A 642 3.72 19.12 6.12
CA SER A 642 2.60 18.28 6.51
C SER A 642 2.62 16.96 5.72
N ASP A 643 2.39 15.85 6.38
CA ASP A 643 2.12 14.56 5.73
C ASP A 643 0.72 14.58 5.11
N VAL A 644 -0.27 15.08 5.84
CA VAL A 644 -1.65 15.27 5.36
C VAL A 644 -2.21 16.59 5.84
N ASP A 645 -3.17 17.13 5.07
CA ASP A 645 -3.95 18.30 5.42
C ASP A 645 -5.43 18.06 5.05
N TYR A 646 -6.34 18.41 5.95
CA TYR A 646 -7.79 18.39 5.77
C TYR A 646 -8.38 19.75 6.14
N TYR A 647 -9.60 20.03 5.70
CA TYR A 647 -10.33 21.24 6.09
C TYR A 647 -11.73 20.88 6.55
N TYR A 648 -11.98 21.08 7.83
CA TYR A 648 -13.27 20.80 8.47
C TYR A 648 -13.45 21.61 9.76
N ALA A 649 -14.67 21.60 10.32
CA ALA A 649 -14.96 22.20 11.60
C ALA A 649 -14.48 21.32 12.76
N SER A 650 -13.84 21.93 13.76
CA SER A 650 -13.54 21.31 15.05
C SER A 650 -13.71 22.32 16.16
N ARG A 651 -13.85 21.87 17.40
CA ARG A 651 -14.03 22.72 18.55
C ARG A 651 -13.06 22.39 19.67
N LEU A 652 -12.24 23.35 20.03
CA LEU A 652 -11.39 23.28 21.22
C LEU A 652 -12.08 23.94 22.41
N PRO A 653 -11.65 23.67 23.66
CA PRO A 653 -12.20 24.34 24.85
C PRO A 653 -12.17 25.86 24.71
N GLY A 654 -13.32 26.52 25.01
CA GLY A 654 -13.49 27.97 24.90
C GLY A 654 -13.89 28.50 23.52
N GLU A 655 -13.99 27.63 22.49
CA GLU A 655 -14.46 28.04 21.15
C GLU A 655 -15.99 27.97 21.03
N PRO A 656 -16.57 28.67 20.00
CA PRO A 656 -18.01 28.65 19.73
C PRO A 656 -18.60 27.24 19.60
N ALA A 657 -19.90 27.10 19.90
CA ALA A 657 -20.57 25.80 19.88
C ALA A 657 -20.61 25.16 18.49
N GLU A 658 -20.71 25.98 17.44
CA GLU A 658 -20.69 25.58 16.02
C GLU A 658 -19.29 25.16 15.52
N GLY A 659 -18.27 25.30 16.38
CA GLY A 659 -16.89 25.02 16.03
C GLY A 659 -16.26 26.08 15.11
N VAL A 660 -15.04 25.81 14.69
CA VAL A 660 -14.25 26.67 13.79
C VAL A 660 -13.74 25.81 12.62
N ASN A 661 -14.09 26.21 11.40
CA ASN A 661 -13.53 25.62 10.18
C ASN A 661 -12.05 26.00 10.06
N ASP A 662 -11.18 25.02 9.92
CA ASP A 662 -9.74 25.25 9.85
C ASP A 662 -9.04 24.12 9.08
N ILE A 663 -7.79 24.37 8.69
CA ILE A 663 -6.88 23.33 8.23
C ILE A 663 -6.45 22.49 9.44
N HIS A 664 -6.67 21.20 9.35
CA HIS A 664 -6.15 20.20 10.29
C HIS A 664 -5.03 19.43 9.59
N PHE A 665 -3.85 19.43 10.20
CA PHE A 665 -2.69 18.83 9.59
C PHE A 665 -2.00 17.83 10.54
N HIS A 666 -1.36 16.81 9.96
CA HIS A 666 -0.43 15.96 10.66
C HIS A 666 0.99 16.36 10.21
N PRO A 667 1.86 16.83 11.13
CA PRO A 667 3.21 17.26 10.75
C PRO A 667 4.05 16.07 10.32
N GLY A 668 4.87 16.28 9.31
CA GLY A 668 5.92 15.34 8.92
C GLY A 668 7.03 15.30 9.98
N GLU A 669 7.69 14.14 10.11
CA GLU A 669 8.78 14.01 11.06
C GLU A 669 9.93 14.99 10.77
N PRO A 670 10.55 15.60 11.80
CA PRO A 670 11.73 16.46 11.66
C PRO A 670 12.93 15.64 11.19
N ARG A 671 14.08 16.30 10.99
CA ARG A 671 15.29 15.58 10.60
C ARG A 671 15.65 14.51 11.63
N THR A 672 15.66 13.25 11.16
CA THR A 672 15.86 12.06 11.99
C THR A 672 17.02 11.21 11.47
N LEU A 673 17.89 10.76 12.37
CA LEU A 673 19.01 9.85 12.07
C LEU A 673 18.69 8.45 12.60
N ARG A 674 18.94 7.43 11.75
CA ARG A 674 18.93 6.01 12.17
C ARG A 674 20.25 5.36 11.77
N LEU A 675 20.81 4.56 12.67
CA LEU A 675 22.03 3.78 12.46
C LEU A 675 21.69 2.30 12.53
N THR A 676 22.03 1.55 11.49
CA THR A 676 21.80 0.11 11.39
C THR A 676 23.12 -0.63 11.30
N LEU A 677 23.38 -1.51 12.25
CA LEU A 677 24.46 -2.51 12.18
C LEU A 677 23.86 -3.85 11.72
N ARG A 678 24.38 -4.37 10.63
CA ARG A 678 23.99 -5.66 10.05
C ARG A 678 25.14 -6.64 10.09
N ALA A 679 24.84 -7.87 10.53
CA ALA A 679 25.74 -9.02 10.46
C ALA A 679 25.15 -10.08 9.53
N ALA A 680 25.89 -10.52 8.52
CA ALA A 680 25.56 -11.65 7.66
C ALA A 680 26.16 -12.95 8.23
N PHE A 681 25.49 -14.12 8.04
CA PHE A 681 25.95 -15.43 8.52
C PHE A 681 25.41 -16.60 7.70
#